data_6472034f5b958147523f6f444aaf21a4
#
_entry.id   6472034f5b958147523f6f444aaf21a4
#
_cell.length_a   1.000
_cell.length_b   1.000
_cell.length_c   1.000
_cell.angle_alpha   90.00
_cell.angle_beta   90.00
_cell.angle_gamma   90.00
#
_symmetry.space_group_name_H-M   'P 1'
#
loop_
_entity.id
_entity.type
_entity.pdbx_description
1 polymer ?
#
loop_
_entity_poly.entity_id
_entity_poly.type
_entity_poly.pdbx_seq_one_letter_code
_entity_poly.pdbx_strand_id
1 'polypeptide(L)'
;MSNSEKVTLARTLGFFDATMIGVGAMIGAGIFVLTGLAAGEAGPGAILAFALNGCVTLITAQAYAELASAIPEAGGGYAFAKQAFPGIVGFLAGWMLWFAYTVACALYAVGFGGYFVELLHSYLPGLATWLIGLLGTTGTSLGVASLISVFFISLNYFGANVTGKAENVLTMAKISILGLFSIFGVFSIFKHPQLLGANFQDFLPLGFGGVLSAMGLTFIAFEGYDLIATVSEEIKDPKTNIPKATFVSLAIAITIYLLIILISVGAVDPTNFSDIFNKLPSATDVLGAQVLDPSDPRINTSWEILGLYKETGIVRAAENFMPAVGVFLIVFGGLLSTMSALNATVMASSRVAFSMGREKMLPEVLSRIHPQRRTPYIAVLATGLIIVAMTATLPVEVVGSAASVLFLLSFALVNGALIVLRKKALLNAEGFKVPLFPWLPALGIIINLGLAAYQFTYQPRAWVVSLIWISAGIGIYFSYSKGRVKPEEEAPILLEERITQREYTVMVPVNNPNQARLLGLLGSIMAEAGDGEVLALNVIQVPSQLSLSEGRRYLSRGRSLLDQVIEVGKERHVPVHTLLRLGRNVSKVIQMTVAEQEVNLMLLGWPGYSYSEEITYNSVIDIIGIRPPCDLAVVRFRQRKPPERILVATKGGIHAPLALDLASRQAEIYQRNTDRISKITVLTVLAPNASERDFQSARSRLDRLLLDYPADYQIKVIPGEDEFTAIKDESDQHDLLIVHAPAAGLLEQRLFGTIPQRLARECQQTVIMVKSHNPVGTWLMRWLGIRKAENHRAGEPRNKSLG
;
A
#
# COMPACT_ATOMS: atom_id res chain seq x y z
N MET A 1 21.07 19.58 -27.74
CA MET A 1 21.10 18.46 -26.78
C MET A 1 20.19 18.86 -25.64
N SER A 2 18.91 18.54 -25.71
CA SER A 2 17.90 18.96 -24.74
C SER A 2 17.94 18.00 -23.53
N ASN A 3 18.12 18.58 -22.34
CA ASN A 3 17.84 17.93 -21.07
C ASN A 3 16.41 17.37 -21.09
N SER A 4 16.25 16.08 -21.29
CA SER A 4 14.98 15.41 -20.99
C SER A 4 14.90 15.24 -19.49
N GLU A 5 14.37 16.25 -18.81
CA GLU A 5 13.96 16.16 -17.41
C GLU A 5 13.10 14.91 -17.20
N LYS A 6 13.41 14.19 -16.13
CA LYS A 6 12.61 13.07 -15.64
C LYS A 6 11.18 13.60 -15.45
N VAL A 7 10.23 13.13 -16.26
CA VAL A 7 8.80 13.38 -16.04
C VAL A 7 8.35 12.48 -14.89
N THR A 8 8.72 12.85 -13.67
CA THR A 8 8.10 12.35 -12.45
C THR A 8 6.97 13.29 -12.09
N LEU A 9 5.85 12.77 -11.57
CA LEU A 9 4.81 13.62 -11.00
C LEU A 9 5.45 14.46 -9.89
N ALA A 10 5.25 15.79 -9.97
CA ALA A 10 5.80 16.68 -8.96
C ALA A 10 5.06 16.46 -7.63
N ARG A 11 5.78 16.24 -6.55
CA ARG A 11 5.21 16.20 -5.19
C ARG A 11 4.78 17.60 -4.78
N THR A 12 3.54 17.93 -5.07
CA THR A 12 2.99 19.27 -4.83
C THR A 12 2.00 19.31 -3.68
N LEU A 13 1.31 18.18 -3.38
CA LEU A 13 0.24 18.10 -2.39
C LEU A 13 0.81 18.04 -0.96
N GLY A 14 0.37 18.97 -0.11
CA GLY A 14 0.70 18.97 1.31
C GLY A 14 -0.29 18.15 2.14
N PHE A 15 -0.10 18.15 3.46
CA PHE A 15 -1.03 17.51 4.42
C PHE A 15 -2.46 18.02 4.27
N PHE A 16 -2.65 19.35 4.15
CA PHE A 16 -3.97 19.96 4.01
C PHE A 16 -4.66 19.50 2.73
N ASP A 17 -3.94 19.51 1.59
CA ASP A 17 -4.50 19.11 0.30
C ASP A 17 -4.92 17.63 0.33
N ALA A 18 -4.07 16.75 0.85
CA ALA A 18 -4.38 15.34 1.01
C ALA A 18 -5.60 15.10 1.93
N THR A 19 -5.72 15.86 3.02
CA THR A 19 -6.87 15.81 3.91
C THR A 19 -8.14 16.27 3.19
N MET A 20 -8.08 17.37 2.43
CA MET A 20 -9.24 17.88 1.67
C MET A 20 -9.68 16.93 0.55
N ILE A 21 -8.76 16.21 -0.08
CA ILE A 21 -9.09 15.14 -1.04
C ILE A 21 -9.88 14.03 -0.34
N GLY A 22 -9.42 13.54 0.81
CA GLY A 22 -10.11 12.50 1.57
C GLY A 22 -11.49 12.97 2.06
N VAL A 23 -11.56 14.12 2.70
CA VAL A 23 -12.83 14.70 3.18
C VAL A 23 -13.78 15.00 2.03
N GLY A 24 -13.28 15.59 0.95
CA GLY A 24 -14.10 15.98 -0.22
C GLY A 24 -14.69 14.77 -0.93
N ALA A 25 -13.97 13.65 -0.96
CA ALA A 25 -14.45 12.40 -1.53
C ALA A 25 -15.49 11.73 -0.62
N MET A 26 -15.23 11.62 0.70
CA MET A 26 -16.19 11.06 1.67
C MET A 26 -17.44 11.92 1.78
N ILE A 27 -17.30 13.25 1.98
CA ILE A 27 -18.45 14.20 1.91
C ILE A 27 -18.82 14.42 0.43
N GLY A 28 -19.07 13.31 -0.24
CA GLY A 28 -19.66 13.23 -1.57
C GLY A 28 -21.17 13.09 -1.48
N ALA A 29 -21.72 12.25 -2.34
CA ALA A 29 -23.13 11.87 -2.26
C ALA A 29 -23.48 11.10 -0.98
N GLY A 30 -22.51 10.48 -0.30
CA GLY A 30 -22.75 9.58 0.83
C GLY A 30 -23.68 10.15 1.88
N ILE A 31 -23.35 11.30 2.48
CA ILE A 31 -24.20 11.88 3.53
C ILE A 31 -25.44 12.59 2.97
N PHE A 32 -25.35 13.22 1.82
CA PHE A 32 -26.49 13.92 1.22
C PHE A 32 -27.53 12.94 0.69
N VAL A 33 -27.12 11.84 0.05
CA VAL A 33 -28.01 10.89 -0.62
C VAL A 33 -28.47 9.77 0.31
N LEU A 34 -27.57 9.26 1.17
CA LEU A 34 -27.83 8.05 1.94
C LEU A 34 -28.43 8.29 3.31
N THR A 35 -28.54 9.55 3.78
CA THR A 35 -29.14 9.89 5.08
C THR A 35 -30.59 9.44 5.17
N GLY A 36 -31.41 9.78 4.17
CA GLY A 36 -32.81 9.37 4.14
C GLY A 36 -32.98 7.85 3.99
N LEU A 37 -32.21 7.25 3.07
CA LEU A 37 -32.20 5.82 2.87
C LEU A 37 -31.81 5.05 4.14
N ALA A 38 -30.76 5.49 4.85
CA ALA A 38 -30.33 4.85 6.09
C ALA A 38 -31.37 4.99 7.22
N ALA A 39 -32.01 6.16 7.30
CA ALA A 39 -33.11 6.38 8.25
C ALA A 39 -34.28 5.43 7.97
N GLY A 40 -34.66 5.25 6.71
CA GLY A 40 -35.72 4.31 6.31
C GLY A 40 -35.38 2.85 6.64
N GLU A 41 -34.11 2.45 6.56
CA GLU A 41 -33.65 1.08 6.80
C GLU A 41 -33.46 0.71 8.28
N ALA A 42 -33.05 1.65 9.10
CA ALA A 42 -32.67 1.39 10.51
C ALA A 42 -33.45 2.24 11.53
N GLY A 43 -34.29 3.17 11.08
CA GLY A 43 -34.88 4.15 11.97
C GLY A 43 -33.82 5.00 12.67
N PRO A 44 -34.00 5.38 13.93
CA PRO A 44 -32.99 6.08 14.73
C PRO A 44 -31.68 5.31 14.85
N GLY A 45 -31.72 3.97 14.73
CA GLY A 45 -30.55 3.09 14.71
C GLY A 45 -29.59 3.35 13.56
N ALA A 46 -29.96 4.17 12.58
CA ALA A 46 -29.04 4.63 11.52
C ALA A 46 -27.79 5.31 12.09
N ILE A 47 -27.90 6.00 13.23
CA ILE A 47 -26.73 6.55 13.94
C ILE A 47 -25.73 5.44 14.29
N LEU A 48 -26.23 4.33 14.81
CA LEU A 48 -25.39 3.16 15.14
C LEU A 48 -24.77 2.57 13.89
N ALA A 49 -25.50 2.50 12.77
CA ALA A 49 -24.98 2.03 11.50
C ALA A 49 -23.80 2.89 11.02
N PHE A 50 -23.92 4.21 11.04
CA PHE A 50 -22.82 5.12 10.68
C PHE A 50 -21.65 5.03 11.65
N ALA A 51 -21.89 4.92 12.96
CA ALA A 51 -20.84 4.75 13.96
C ALA A 51 -20.06 3.45 13.76
N LEU A 52 -20.75 2.34 13.56
CA LEU A 52 -20.13 1.04 13.31
C LEU A 52 -19.36 1.03 11.98
N ASN A 53 -19.92 1.60 10.91
CA ASN A 53 -19.20 1.75 9.64
C ASN A 53 -17.94 2.60 9.81
N GLY A 54 -17.99 3.67 10.59
CA GLY A 54 -16.82 4.46 10.94
C GLY A 54 -15.73 3.61 11.63
N CYS A 55 -16.11 2.75 12.58
CA CYS A 55 -15.19 1.85 13.26
C CYS A 55 -14.58 0.81 12.29
N VAL A 56 -15.40 0.20 11.42
CA VAL A 56 -14.92 -0.78 10.42
C VAL A 56 -13.97 -0.12 9.43
N THR A 57 -14.31 1.07 8.99
CA THR A 57 -13.49 1.86 8.07
C THR A 57 -12.16 2.26 8.70
N LEU A 58 -12.15 2.64 10.00
CA LEU A 58 -10.91 2.95 10.73
C LEU A 58 -9.94 1.77 10.75
N ILE A 59 -10.42 0.54 10.84
CA ILE A 59 -9.56 -0.66 10.80
C ILE A 59 -8.90 -0.79 9.43
N THR A 60 -9.66 -0.67 8.35
CA THR A 60 -9.13 -0.77 6.99
C THR A 60 -8.28 0.44 6.60
N ALA A 61 -8.64 1.64 7.05
CA ALA A 61 -7.88 2.86 6.81
C ALA A 61 -6.46 2.80 7.40
N GLN A 62 -6.27 2.11 8.53
CA GLN A 62 -4.95 1.85 9.07
C GLN A 62 -4.10 1.01 8.11
N ALA A 63 -4.69 -0.02 7.48
CA ALA A 63 -3.98 -0.82 6.49
C ALA A 63 -3.60 0.02 5.25
N TYR A 64 -4.50 0.86 4.76
CA TYR A 64 -4.21 1.81 3.68
C TYR A 64 -3.11 2.81 4.06
N ALA A 65 -3.16 3.38 5.26
CA ALA A 65 -2.18 4.33 5.76
C ALA A 65 -0.76 3.73 5.81
N GLU A 66 -0.62 2.49 6.28
CA GLU A 66 0.66 1.79 6.29
C GLU A 66 1.12 1.44 4.88
N LEU A 67 0.26 0.85 4.07
CA LEU A 67 0.60 0.41 2.72
C LEU A 67 0.93 1.60 1.80
N ALA A 68 0.12 2.64 1.78
CA ALA A 68 0.35 3.82 0.94
C ALA A 68 1.58 4.63 1.36
N SER A 69 1.90 4.67 2.66
CA SER A 69 3.13 5.31 3.13
C SER A 69 4.40 4.52 2.79
N ALA A 70 4.29 3.18 2.73
CA ALA A 70 5.40 2.29 2.42
C ALA A 70 5.59 2.09 0.90
N ILE A 71 4.50 2.10 0.15
CA ILE A 71 4.44 1.86 -1.30
C ILE A 71 3.66 3.04 -1.93
N PRO A 72 4.27 4.23 -2.05
CA PRO A 72 3.61 5.39 -2.64
C PRO A 72 3.58 5.28 -4.18
N GLU A 73 2.76 4.35 -4.68
CA GLU A 73 2.55 4.10 -6.11
C GLU A 73 1.11 4.46 -6.50
N ALA A 74 0.93 5.01 -7.71
CA ALA A 74 -0.40 5.25 -8.27
C ALA A 74 -1.14 3.92 -8.46
N GLY A 75 -2.43 3.90 -8.09
CA GLY A 75 -3.26 2.69 -8.19
C GLY A 75 -3.83 2.23 -6.85
N GLY A 76 -3.39 2.83 -5.72
CA GLY A 76 -3.98 2.60 -4.40
C GLY A 76 -4.11 1.13 -4.03
N GLY A 77 -5.31 0.70 -3.59
CA GLY A 77 -5.58 -0.66 -3.14
C GLY A 77 -5.23 -1.75 -4.15
N TYR A 78 -5.35 -1.47 -5.46
CA TYR A 78 -4.95 -2.41 -6.51
C TYR A 78 -3.44 -2.68 -6.50
N ALA A 79 -2.60 -1.63 -6.38
CA ALA A 79 -1.15 -1.78 -6.35
C ALA A 79 -0.69 -2.64 -5.17
N PHE A 80 -1.32 -2.46 -4.00
CA PHE A 80 -1.02 -3.23 -2.79
C PHE A 80 -1.43 -4.70 -2.94
N ALA A 81 -2.68 -4.94 -3.41
CA ALA A 81 -3.20 -6.28 -3.58
C ALA A 81 -2.39 -7.08 -4.62
N LYS A 82 -1.99 -6.45 -5.72
CA LYS A 82 -1.15 -7.06 -6.75
C LYS A 82 0.23 -7.47 -6.24
N GLN A 83 0.88 -6.60 -5.45
CA GLN A 83 2.18 -6.94 -4.85
C GLN A 83 2.09 -8.10 -3.86
N ALA A 84 1.00 -8.19 -3.12
CA ALA A 84 0.77 -9.25 -2.13
C ALA A 84 0.37 -10.58 -2.79
N PHE A 85 -0.54 -10.51 -3.76
CA PHE A 85 -1.22 -11.65 -4.37
C PHE A 85 -1.01 -11.64 -5.89
N PRO A 86 -0.01 -12.35 -6.42
CA PRO A 86 0.15 -12.49 -7.86
C PRO A 86 -0.96 -13.34 -8.48
N GLY A 87 -1.11 -13.23 -9.80
CA GLY A 87 -2.07 -14.02 -10.56
C GLY A 87 -3.52 -13.55 -10.45
N ILE A 88 -4.45 -14.50 -10.34
CA ILE A 88 -5.89 -14.21 -10.40
C ILE A 88 -6.37 -13.32 -9.25
N VAL A 89 -5.82 -13.46 -8.03
CA VAL A 89 -6.26 -12.70 -6.87
C VAL A 89 -5.90 -11.22 -7.04
N GLY A 90 -4.67 -10.91 -7.49
CA GLY A 90 -4.26 -9.54 -7.81
C GLY A 90 -5.09 -8.94 -8.97
N PHE A 91 -5.42 -9.75 -9.98
CA PHE A 91 -6.32 -9.34 -11.06
C PHE A 91 -7.72 -9.00 -10.53
N LEU A 92 -8.33 -9.91 -9.75
CA LEU A 92 -9.67 -9.70 -9.21
C LEU A 92 -9.75 -8.50 -8.28
N ALA A 93 -8.71 -8.20 -7.51
CA ALA A 93 -8.66 -7.00 -6.69
C ALA A 93 -8.80 -5.72 -7.53
N GLY A 94 -8.05 -5.61 -8.63
CA GLY A 94 -8.17 -4.49 -9.56
C GLY A 94 -9.52 -4.46 -10.28
N TRP A 95 -10.01 -5.62 -10.72
CA TRP A 95 -11.27 -5.78 -11.41
C TRP A 95 -12.48 -5.37 -10.55
N MET A 96 -12.49 -5.76 -9.27
CA MET A 96 -13.51 -5.37 -8.31
C MET A 96 -13.42 -3.88 -7.96
N LEU A 97 -12.23 -3.34 -7.71
CA LEU A 97 -12.04 -1.92 -7.42
C LEU A 97 -12.46 -1.03 -8.60
N TRP A 98 -12.11 -1.40 -9.84
CA TRP A 98 -12.54 -0.67 -11.02
C TRP A 98 -14.06 -0.57 -11.07
N PHE A 99 -14.76 -1.68 -10.86
CA PHE A 99 -16.21 -1.69 -10.92
C PHE A 99 -16.83 -1.00 -9.69
N ALA A 100 -16.28 -1.17 -8.51
CA ALA A 100 -16.74 -0.50 -7.29
C ALA A 100 -16.80 1.02 -7.49
N TYR A 101 -15.70 1.62 -7.97
CA TYR A 101 -15.67 3.04 -8.32
C TYR A 101 -16.66 3.38 -9.45
N THR A 102 -16.79 2.52 -10.44
CA THR A 102 -17.72 2.75 -11.56
C THR A 102 -19.17 2.77 -11.08
N VAL A 103 -19.53 1.83 -10.18
CA VAL A 103 -20.86 1.75 -9.56
C VAL A 103 -21.10 2.96 -8.64
N ALA A 104 -20.06 3.37 -7.89
CA ALA A 104 -20.13 4.58 -7.07
C ALA A 104 -20.45 5.83 -7.90
N CYS A 105 -19.85 5.94 -9.10
CA CYS A 105 -20.19 7.03 -10.03
C CYS A 105 -21.70 7.02 -10.43
N ALA A 106 -22.26 5.84 -10.66
CA ALA A 106 -23.68 5.72 -10.98
C ALA A 106 -24.57 6.19 -9.80
N LEU A 107 -24.21 5.83 -8.55
CA LEU A 107 -24.88 6.32 -7.35
C LEU A 107 -24.84 7.84 -7.26
N TYR A 108 -23.68 8.43 -7.49
CA TYR A 108 -23.52 9.90 -7.44
C TYR A 108 -24.31 10.59 -8.53
N ALA A 109 -24.37 10.01 -9.72
CA ALA A 109 -25.16 10.55 -10.82
C ALA A 109 -26.66 10.49 -10.54
N VAL A 110 -27.17 9.36 -10.01
CA VAL A 110 -28.57 9.21 -9.61
C VAL A 110 -28.93 10.21 -8.49
N GLY A 111 -28.06 10.33 -7.48
CA GLY A 111 -28.22 11.32 -6.44
C GLY A 111 -28.28 12.76 -6.98
N PHE A 112 -27.41 13.10 -7.95
CA PHE A 112 -27.49 14.39 -8.66
C PHE A 112 -28.85 14.60 -9.34
N GLY A 113 -29.36 13.56 -10.03
CA GLY A 113 -30.65 13.60 -10.69
C GLY A 113 -31.78 13.90 -9.71
N GLY A 114 -31.82 13.26 -8.55
CA GLY A 114 -32.78 13.51 -7.48
C GLY A 114 -32.73 14.94 -6.98
N TYR A 115 -31.52 15.46 -6.64
CA TYR A 115 -31.37 16.87 -6.21
C TYR A 115 -31.71 17.88 -7.28
N PHE A 116 -31.44 17.54 -8.55
CA PHE A 116 -31.78 18.44 -9.66
C PHE A 116 -33.29 18.53 -9.86
N VAL A 117 -34.01 17.41 -9.78
CA VAL A 117 -35.47 17.38 -9.82
C VAL A 117 -36.06 18.19 -8.66
N GLU A 118 -35.49 18.06 -7.48
CA GLU A 118 -35.86 18.81 -6.28
C GLU A 118 -35.65 20.31 -6.48
N LEU A 119 -34.49 20.71 -7.07
CA LEU A 119 -34.22 22.12 -7.41
C LEU A 119 -35.26 22.66 -8.38
N LEU A 120 -35.57 21.90 -9.43
CA LEU A 120 -36.57 22.31 -10.43
C LEU A 120 -37.97 22.47 -9.78
N HIS A 121 -38.36 21.51 -8.97
CA HIS A 121 -39.66 21.52 -8.33
C HIS A 121 -39.83 22.70 -7.37
N SER A 122 -38.80 22.97 -6.55
CA SER A 122 -38.85 24.01 -5.52
C SER A 122 -38.71 25.44 -6.08
N TYR A 123 -37.92 25.61 -7.16
CA TYR A 123 -37.55 26.97 -7.63
C TYR A 123 -37.95 27.28 -9.08
N LEU A 124 -38.25 26.25 -9.91
CA LEU A 124 -38.64 26.39 -11.30
C LEU A 124 -39.85 25.52 -11.65
N PRO A 125 -41.01 25.67 -10.93
CA PRO A 125 -42.13 24.73 -11.01
C PRO A 125 -42.71 24.59 -12.43
N GLY A 126 -42.72 25.62 -13.27
CA GLY A 126 -43.21 25.55 -14.64
C GLY A 126 -42.35 24.66 -15.54
N LEU A 127 -41.00 24.68 -15.33
CA LEU A 127 -40.08 23.78 -16.05
C LEU A 127 -40.17 22.36 -15.50
N ALA A 128 -40.31 22.22 -14.18
CA ALA A 128 -40.51 20.95 -13.54
C ALA A 128 -41.76 20.22 -14.08
N THR A 129 -42.92 20.88 -14.09
CA THR A 129 -44.17 20.30 -14.59
C THR A 129 -44.06 19.88 -16.05
N TRP A 130 -43.39 20.67 -16.88
CA TRP A 130 -43.21 20.35 -18.29
C TRP A 130 -42.29 19.09 -18.48
N LEU A 131 -41.13 19.04 -17.82
CA LEU A 131 -40.21 17.90 -17.91
C LEU A 131 -40.82 16.61 -17.31
N ILE A 132 -41.44 16.74 -16.13
CA ILE A 132 -42.07 15.62 -15.44
C ILE A 132 -43.29 15.10 -16.24
N GLY A 133 -44.06 16.00 -16.86
CA GLY A 133 -45.16 15.63 -17.72
C GLY A 133 -44.70 14.87 -18.99
N LEU A 134 -43.49 15.16 -19.49
CA LEU A 134 -42.93 14.48 -20.67
C LEU A 134 -42.30 13.11 -20.36
N LEU A 135 -41.56 12.99 -19.27
CA LEU A 135 -40.70 11.87 -18.97
C LEU A 135 -41.06 11.09 -17.67
N GLY A 136 -42.00 11.61 -16.91
CA GLY A 136 -42.22 11.19 -15.53
C GLY A 136 -41.10 11.67 -14.59
N THR A 137 -41.35 11.58 -13.30
CA THR A 137 -40.32 12.00 -12.30
C THR A 137 -39.08 11.18 -12.36
N THR A 138 -39.24 9.85 -12.38
CA THR A 138 -38.09 8.90 -12.46
C THR A 138 -37.34 9.08 -13.79
N GLY A 139 -38.06 9.23 -14.91
CA GLY A 139 -37.44 9.42 -16.23
C GLY A 139 -36.66 10.75 -16.30
N THR A 140 -37.15 11.81 -15.69
CA THR A 140 -36.44 13.10 -15.60
C THR A 140 -35.17 12.97 -14.77
N SER A 141 -35.26 12.36 -13.59
CA SER A 141 -34.10 12.14 -12.72
C SER A 141 -33.00 11.29 -13.41
N LEU A 142 -33.37 10.16 -14.02
CA LEU A 142 -32.43 9.28 -14.74
C LEU A 142 -31.86 9.96 -16.00
N GLY A 143 -32.67 10.75 -16.71
CA GLY A 143 -32.23 11.53 -17.85
C GLY A 143 -31.15 12.56 -17.47
N VAL A 144 -31.40 13.30 -16.40
CA VAL A 144 -30.44 14.28 -15.84
C VAL A 144 -29.20 13.55 -15.32
N ALA A 145 -29.36 12.45 -14.62
CA ALA A 145 -28.26 11.62 -14.14
C ALA A 145 -27.36 11.10 -15.26
N SER A 146 -27.97 10.69 -16.37
CA SER A 146 -27.24 10.26 -17.57
C SER A 146 -26.49 11.42 -18.22
N LEU A 147 -27.12 12.61 -18.32
CA LEU A 147 -26.51 13.82 -18.90
C LEU A 147 -25.30 14.27 -18.09
N ILE A 148 -25.41 14.33 -16.75
CA ILE A 148 -24.29 14.73 -15.90
C ILE A 148 -23.14 13.72 -15.94
N SER A 149 -23.47 12.43 -16.07
CA SER A 149 -22.47 11.37 -16.27
C SER A 149 -21.70 11.60 -17.58
N VAL A 150 -22.40 11.81 -18.70
CA VAL A 150 -21.77 12.10 -20.00
C VAL A 150 -20.94 13.38 -19.93
N PHE A 151 -21.41 14.40 -19.23
CA PHE A 151 -20.66 15.64 -19.04
C PHE A 151 -19.32 15.39 -18.33
N PHE A 152 -19.31 14.69 -17.19
CA PHE A 152 -18.06 14.42 -16.45
C PHE A 152 -17.15 13.41 -17.16
N ILE A 153 -17.71 12.44 -17.87
CA ILE A 153 -16.92 11.54 -18.75
C ILE A 153 -16.22 12.38 -19.82
N SER A 154 -16.93 13.29 -20.47
CA SER A 154 -16.39 14.20 -21.46
C SER A 154 -15.29 15.10 -20.86
N LEU A 155 -15.54 15.67 -19.67
CA LEU A 155 -14.56 16.50 -18.97
C LEU A 155 -13.27 15.74 -18.69
N ASN A 156 -13.36 14.52 -18.19
CA ASN A 156 -12.20 13.65 -17.93
C ASN A 156 -11.51 13.20 -19.23
N TYR A 157 -12.27 12.99 -20.31
CA TYR A 157 -11.74 12.70 -21.63
C TYR A 157 -10.92 13.89 -22.18
N PHE A 158 -11.41 15.12 -22.03
CA PHE A 158 -10.72 16.34 -22.44
C PHE A 158 -9.54 16.73 -21.55
N GLY A 159 -9.46 16.17 -20.34
CA GLY A 159 -8.34 16.39 -19.44
C GLY A 159 -8.42 17.71 -18.67
N ALA A 160 -9.61 18.21 -18.40
CA ALA A 160 -9.81 19.34 -17.51
C ALA A 160 -9.42 18.98 -16.08
N ASN A 161 -8.18 19.29 -15.72
CA ASN A 161 -7.70 19.16 -14.36
C ASN A 161 -8.39 20.24 -13.51
N VAL A 162 -9.31 19.81 -12.67
CA VAL A 162 -9.75 20.64 -11.53
C VAL A 162 -8.50 20.75 -10.65
N THR A 163 -7.91 21.94 -10.58
CA THR A 163 -6.73 22.16 -9.74
C THR A 163 -7.09 21.82 -8.29
N GLY A 164 -6.15 21.24 -7.52
CA GLY A 164 -6.38 20.88 -6.12
C GLY A 164 -6.93 22.04 -5.28
N LYS A 165 -6.65 23.28 -5.66
CA LYS A 165 -7.24 24.49 -5.03
C LYS A 165 -8.75 24.59 -5.23
N ALA A 166 -9.29 24.26 -6.40
CA ALA A 166 -10.71 24.29 -6.66
C ALA A 166 -11.44 23.20 -5.85
N GLU A 167 -10.85 22.00 -5.77
CA GLU A 167 -11.38 20.91 -4.93
C GLU A 167 -11.38 21.28 -3.45
N ASN A 168 -10.33 21.95 -2.95
CA ASN A 168 -10.28 22.44 -1.57
C ASN A 168 -11.42 23.46 -1.30
N VAL A 169 -11.67 24.38 -2.23
CA VAL A 169 -12.77 25.38 -2.08
C VAL A 169 -14.13 24.69 -2.08
N LEU A 170 -14.35 23.73 -2.98
CA LEU A 170 -15.60 22.97 -3.03
C LEU A 170 -15.81 22.15 -1.74
N THR A 171 -14.77 21.51 -1.24
CA THR A 171 -14.84 20.74 0.02
C THR A 171 -15.14 21.63 1.21
N MET A 172 -14.50 22.80 1.30
CA MET A 172 -14.80 23.78 2.36
C MET A 172 -16.25 24.31 2.26
N ALA A 173 -16.75 24.56 1.05
CA ALA A 173 -18.15 24.98 0.85
C ALA A 173 -19.12 23.88 1.35
N LYS A 174 -18.89 22.61 1.00
CA LYS A 174 -19.72 21.49 1.47
C LYS A 174 -19.72 21.38 3.01
N ILE A 175 -18.55 21.44 3.64
CA ILE A 175 -18.42 21.41 5.10
C ILE A 175 -19.19 22.59 5.73
N SER A 176 -19.08 23.79 5.14
CA SER A 176 -19.78 24.98 5.64
C SER A 176 -21.29 24.82 5.55
N ILE A 177 -21.83 24.28 4.46
CA ILE A 177 -23.26 24.02 4.27
C ILE A 177 -23.75 23.00 5.31
N LEU A 178 -23.03 21.87 5.52
CA LEU A 178 -23.39 20.88 6.54
C LEU A 178 -23.21 21.43 7.96
N GLY A 179 -22.24 22.32 8.17
CA GLY A 179 -22.08 23.06 9.40
C GLY A 179 -23.28 23.96 9.71
N LEU A 180 -23.80 24.69 8.71
CA LEU A 180 -25.04 25.48 8.86
C LEU A 180 -26.24 24.60 9.18
N PHE A 181 -26.41 23.48 8.45
CA PHE A 181 -27.45 22.50 8.77
C PHE A 181 -27.34 22.03 10.22
N SER A 182 -26.13 21.72 10.66
CA SER A 182 -25.89 21.26 12.03
C SER A 182 -26.22 22.34 13.06
N ILE A 183 -25.87 23.60 12.82
CA ILE A 183 -26.17 24.71 13.73
C ILE A 183 -27.69 24.90 13.88
N PHE A 184 -28.42 24.97 12.78
CA PHE A 184 -29.85 25.11 12.81
C PHE A 184 -30.57 23.92 13.46
N GLY A 185 -30.12 22.69 13.13
CA GLY A 185 -30.68 21.47 13.70
C GLY A 185 -30.44 21.33 15.19
N VAL A 186 -29.23 21.62 15.68
CA VAL A 186 -28.92 21.66 17.11
C VAL A 186 -29.74 22.72 17.82
N PHE A 187 -29.89 23.90 17.23
CA PHE A 187 -30.77 24.98 17.77
C PHE A 187 -32.23 24.51 17.85
N SER A 188 -32.73 23.78 16.83
CA SER A 188 -34.09 23.21 16.85
C SER A 188 -34.24 22.18 17.98
N ILE A 189 -33.27 21.31 18.18
CA ILE A 189 -33.28 20.32 19.28
C ILE A 189 -33.32 21.02 20.65
N PHE A 190 -32.49 22.07 20.86
CA PHE A 190 -32.52 22.83 22.09
C PHE A 190 -33.85 23.56 22.36
N LYS A 191 -34.50 24.03 21.29
CA LYS A 191 -35.80 24.69 21.36
C LYS A 191 -36.94 23.71 21.64
N HIS A 192 -36.86 22.50 21.10
CA HIS A 192 -37.86 21.44 21.19
C HIS A 192 -37.27 20.10 21.65
N PRO A 193 -36.72 20.00 22.87
CA PRO A 193 -36.02 18.80 23.32
C PRO A 193 -36.91 17.55 23.40
N GLN A 194 -38.23 17.73 23.54
CA GLN A 194 -39.21 16.65 23.53
C GLN A 194 -39.26 15.88 22.21
N LEU A 195 -38.95 16.55 21.08
CA LEU A 195 -38.92 15.90 19.76
C LEU A 195 -37.81 14.88 19.71
N LEU A 196 -36.62 15.19 20.24
CA LEU A 196 -35.52 14.27 20.31
C LEU A 196 -35.92 13.01 21.09
N GLY A 197 -36.52 13.16 22.26
CA GLY A 197 -37.00 12.04 23.08
C GLY A 197 -38.02 11.18 22.34
N ALA A 198 -39.01 11.83 21.69
CA ALA A 198 -40.08 11.14 20.95
C ALA A 198 -39.52 10.38 19.74
N ASN A 199 -38.66 11.01 18.92
CA ASN A 199 -38.08 10.39 17.72
C ASN A 199 -37.09 9.24 18.01
N PHE A 200 -36.51 9.20 19.22
CA PHE A 200 -35.61 8.15 19.67
C PHE A 200 -36.22 7.17 20.67
N GLN A 201 -37.54 7.22 20.94
CA GLN A 201 -38.22 6.38 21.90
C GLN A 201 -38.09 4.91 21.53
N ASP A 202 -38.31 4.58 20.26
CA ASP A 202 -38.02 3.26 19.68
C ASP A 202 -36.71 3.38 18.87
N PHE A 203 -35.58 3.09 19.55
CA PHE A 203 -34.26 3.29 18.94
C PHE A 203 -33.96 2.28 17.82
N LEU A 204 -34.50 1.06 17.90
CA LEU A 204 -34.26 -0.01 16.93
C LEU A 204 -35.59 -0.60 16.42
N PRO A 205 -36.44 0.19 15.75
CA PRO A 205 -37.78 -0.27 15.32
C PRO A 205 -37.72 -1.47 14.36
N LEU A 206 -36.65 -1.57 13.59
CA LEU A 206 -36.38 -2.68 12.65
C LEU A 206 -35.35 -3.68 13.19
N GLY A 207 -35.07 -3.63 14.51
CA GLY A 207 -34.10 -4.47 15.18
C GLY A 207 -32.66 -4.24 14.69
N PHE A 208 -31.73 -5.06 15.16
CA PHE A 208 -30.32 -5.00 14.74
C PHE A 208 -30.12 -5.35 13.25
N GLY A 209 -31.06 -6.10 12.66
CA GLY A 209 -31.08 -6.39 11.22
C GLY A 209 -31.16 -5.14 10.38
N GLY A 210 -32.00 -4.17 10.76
CA GLY A 210 -32.09 -2.86 10.10
C GLY A 210 -30.77 -2.08 10.16
N VAL A 211 -30.07 -2.13 11.31
CA VAL A 211 -28.74 -1.50 11.44
C VAL A 211 -27.74 -2.12 10.48
N LEU A 212 -27.69 -3.45 10.38
CA LEU A 212 -26.79 -4.15 9.43
C LEU A 212 -27.14 -3.86 7.97
N SER A 213 -28.45 -3.73 7.65
CA SER A 213 -28.92 -3.29 6.35
C SER A 213 -28.42 -1.90 6.00
N ALA A 214 -28.63 -0.95 6.91
CA ALA A 214 -28.17 0.41 6.75
C ALA A 214 -26.64 0.49 6.65
N MET A 215 -25.88 -0.33 7.42
CA MET A 215 -24.43 -0.42 7.32
C MET A 215 -24.02 -0.85 5.92
N GLY A 216 -24.63 -1.89 5.37
CA GLY A 216 -24.29 -2.36 4.05
C GLY A 216 -24.60 -1.37 2.93
N LEU A 217 -25.69 -0.61 3.04
CA LEU A 217 -26.05 0.44 2.10
C LEU A 217 -25.13 1.66 2.22
N THR A 218 -24.79 2.06 3.45
CA THR A 218 -24.09 3.32 3.71
C THR A 218 -22.57 3.16 3.81
N PHE A 219 -22.03 1.94 3.69
CA PHE A 219 -20.59 1.71 3.73
C PHE A 219 -19.84 2.54 2.68
N ILE A 220 -20.42 2.68 1.49
CA ILE A 220 -19.89 3.51 0.40
C ILE A 220 -19.69 4.99 0.79
N ALA A 221 -20.44 5.51 1.77
CA ALA A 221 -20.27 6.89 2.24
C ALA A 221 -18.91 7.14 2.90
N PHE A 222 -18.26 6.09 3.40
CA PHE A 222 -16.96 6.18 4.05
C PHE A 222 -15.78 6.00 3.09
N GLU A 223 -16.05 5.82 1.80
CA GLU A 223 -15.01 5.78 0.78
C GLU A 223 -14.53 7.17 0.43
N GLY A 224 -13.25 7.27 0.13
CA GLY A 224 -12.59 8.54 -0.16
C GLY A 224 -11.23 8.66 0.51
N TYR A 225 -11.04 8.07 1.69
CA TYR A 225 -9.72 7.98 2.30
C TYR A 225 -8.75 7.13 1.47
N ASP A 226 -9.25 6.15 0.75
CA ASP A 226 -8.52 5.28 -0.18
C ASP A 226 -8.05 6.04 -1.43
N LEU A 227 -8.76 7.12 -1.82
CA LEU A 227 -8.32 8.03 -2.88
C LEU A 227 -7.02 8.77 -2.52
N ILE A 228 -6.74 9.02 -1.24
CA ILE A 228 -5.44 9.57 -0.79
C ILE A 228 -4.31 8.64 -1.24
N ALA A 229 -4.52 7.31 -1.18
CA ALA A 229 -3.55 6.35 -1.64
C ALA A 229 -3.36 6.37 -3.18
N THR A 230 -4.38 6.71 -3.95
CA THR A 230 -4.27 6.80 -5.42
C THR A 230 -3.42 7.98 -5.91
N VAL A 231 -3.30 9.03 -5.10
CA VAL A 231 -2.48 10.22 -5.36
C VAL A 231 -1.19 10.27 -4.52
N SER A 232 -0.83 9.17 -3.89
CA SER A 232 0.31 9.07 -2.97
C SER A 232 1.65 9.50 -3.57
N GLU A 233 1.84 9.36 -4.89
CA GLU A 233 3.04 9.80 -5.61
C GLU A 233 3.19 11.33 -5.62
N GLU A 234 2.09 12.08 -5.53
CA GLU A 234 2.04 13.54 -5.59
C GLU A 234 2.12 14.19 -4.19
N ILE A 235 2.04 13.38 -3.12
CA ILE A 235 2.05 13.87 -1.74
C ILE A 235 3.49 14.09 -1.26
N LYS A 236 3.72 15.29 -0.66
CA LYS A 236 4.97 15.61 0.05
C LYS A 236 5.06 14.76 1.30
N ASP A 237 6.26 14.28 1.64
CA ASP A 237 6.52 13.46 2.83
C ASP A 237 5.45 12.37 3.06
N PRO A 238 5.27 11.44 2.10
CA PRO A 238 4.16 10.49 2.12
C PRO A 238 4.13 9.63 3.39
N LYS A 239 5.28 9.32 3.97
CA LYS A 239 5.39 8.54 5.22
C LYS A 239 4.66 9.19 6.41
N THR A 240 4.60 10.52 6.44
CA THR A 240 3.99 11.29 7.53
C THR A 240 2.63 11.83 7.14
N ASN A 241 2.51 12.40 5.93
CA ASN A 241 1.31 13.12 5.52
C ASN A 241 0.17 12.18 5.14
N ILE A 242 0.43 11.02 4.53
CA ILE A 242 -0.62 10.07 4.16
C ILE A 242 -1.34 9.53 5.40
N PRO A 243 -0.66 8.96 6.42
CA PRO A 243 -1.36 8.49 7.61
C PRO A 243 -2.14 9.58 8.33
N LYS A 244 -1.53 10.76 8.53
CA LYS A 244 -2.20 11.90 9.17
C LYS A 244 -3.43 12.35 8.40
N ALA A 245 -3.33 12.50 7.08
CA ALA A 245 -4.44 12.92 6.23
C ALA A 245 -5.57 11.89 6.25
N THR A 246 -5.24 10.60 6.18
CA THR A 246 -6.21 9.50 6.26
C THR A 246 -7.00 9.53 7.56
N PHE A 247 -6.33 9.64 8.71
CA PHE A 247 -7.02 9.63 10.00
C PHE A 247 -7.81 10.92 10.26
N VAL A 248 -7.25 12.08 9.91
CA VAL A 248 -7.94 13.38 10.11
C VAL A 248 -9.15 13.48 9.19
N SER A 249 -9.04 13.11 7.93
CA SER A 249 -10.17 13.13 7.00
C SER A 249 -11.30 12.21 7.45
N LEU A 250 -10.95 11.02 7.93
CA LEU A 250 -11.93 10.05 8.43
C LEU A 250 -12.59 10.52 9.73
N ALA A 251 -11.83 11.09 10.67
CA ALA A 251 -12.38 11.66 11.89
C ALA A 251 -13.39 12.80 11.61
N ILE A 252 -13.05 13.69 10.67
CA ILE A 252 -13.95 14.77 10.23
C ILE A 252 -15.23 14.17 9.63
N ALA A 253 -15.10 13.20 8.71
CA ALA A 253 -16.25 12.59 8.06
C ALA A 253 -17.16 11.85 9.06
N ILE A 254 -16.61 11.01 9.93
CA ILE A 254 -17.38 10.32 10.98
C ILE A 254 -18.15 11.32 11.84
N THR A 255 -17.47 12.38 12.32
CA THR A 255 -18.09 13.39 13.18
C THR A 255 -19.27 14.08 12.48
N ILE A 256 -19.07 14.50 11.23
CA ILE A 256 -20.12 15.15 10.43
C ILE A 256 -21.27 14.16 10.20
N TYR A 257 -21.01 12.91 9.85
CA TYR A 257 -22.05 11.93 9.57
C TYR A 257 -22.91 11.64 10.79
N LEU A 258 -22.28 11.40 11.93
CA LEU A 258 -23.01 11.17 13.18
C LEU A 258 -23.87 12.38 13.56
N LEU A 259 -23.35 13.58 13.37
CA LEU A 259 -24.08 14.81 13.69
C LEU A 259 -25.26 15.02 12.72
N ILE A 260 -25.04 14.82 11.42
CA ILE A 260 -26.09 14.99 10.41
C ILE A 260 -27.22 13.98 10.59
N ILE A 261 -26.91 12.70 10.80
CA ILE A 261 -27.97 11.68 11.00
C ILE A 261 -28.71 11.88 12.31
N LEU A 262 -28.03 12.26 13.41
CA LEU A 262 -28.64 12.61 14.68
C LEU A 262 -29.65 13.74 14.51
N ILE A 263 -29.27 14.82 13.83
CA ILE A 263 -30.11 15.98 13.58
C ILE A 263 -31.26 15.65 12.64
N SER A 264 -30.97 14.94 11.53
CA SER A 264 -31.99 14.60 10.54
C SER A 264 -33.12 13.76 11.13
N VAL A 265 -32.80 12.83 12.04
CA VAL A 265 -33.83 12.04 12.73
C VAL A 265 -34.41 12.77 13.92
N GLY A 266 -33.55 13.45 14.72
CA GLY A 266 -33.91 13.95 16.04
C GLY A 266 -34.61 15.32 16.04
N ALA A 267 -34.30 16.19 15.08
CA ALA A 267 -34.80 17.57 15.03
C ALA A 267 -36.11 17.75 14.22
N VAL A 268 -36.52 16.66 13.52
CA VAL A 268 -37.69 16.73 12.63
C VAL A 268 -38.99 16.48 13.41
N ASP A 269 -39.97 17.38 13.22
CA ASP A 269 -41.32 17.22 13.75
C ASP A 269 -42.23 16.58 12.70
N PRO A 270 -42.65 15.30 12.89
CA PRO A 270 -43.50 14.62 11.91
C PRO A 270 -44.81 15.33 11.63
N THR A 271 -45.33 16.09 12.58
CA THR A 271 -46.62 16.77 12.42
C THR A 271 -46.58 17.91 11.40
N ASN A 272 -45.42 18.52 11.17
CA ASN A 272 -45.24 19.57 10.17
C ASN A 272 -45.32 19.06 8.72
N PHE A 273 -45.22 17.77 8.48
CA PHE A 273 -45.27 17.21 7.11
C PHE A 273 -46.65 17.02 6.57
N SER A 274 -47.71 17.02 7.40
CA SER A 274 -49.10 16.98 6.91
C SER A 274 -49.44 18.20 6.00
N ASP A 275 -48.86 19.36 6.30
CA ASP A 275 -49.04 20.58 5.48
C ASP A 275 -48.21 20.54 4.19
N ILE A 276 -47.11 19.83 4.17
CA ILE A 276 -46.22 19.65 3.00
C ILE A 276 -46.86 18.68 2.03
N PHE A 277 -47.48 17.59 2.52
CA PHE A 277 -48.20 16.63 1.68
C PHE A 277 -49.39 17.28 0.95
N ASN A 278 -50.07 18.21 1.60
CA ASN A 278 -51.19 18.94 1.02
C ASN A 278 -50.75 19.96 -0.07
N LYS A 279 -49.48 20.35 -0.13
CA LYS A 279 -48.91 21.26 -1.11
C LYS A 279 -48.25 20.59 -2.30
N LEU A 280 -47.99 19.25 -2.24
CA LEU A 280 -47.42 18.49 -3.35
C LEU A 280 -48.54 18.11 -4.35
N PRO A 281 -48.38 18.34 -5.66
CA PRO A 281 -49.25 17.75 -6.66
C PRO A 281 -49.15 16.23 -6.55
N SER A 282 -50.30 15.60 -6.26
CA SER A 282 -50.50 14.16 -6.05
C SER A 282 -49.24 13.33 -5.87
N ALA A 283 -48.96 12.90 -4.66
CA ALA A 283 -47.78 12.08 -4.30
C ALA A 283 -47.62 10.79 -5.10
N THR A 284 -48.57 10.45 -5.93
CA THR A 284 -48.61 9.34 -6.88
C THR A 284 -47.52 9.39 -7.95
N ASP A 285 -47.13 10.61 -8.39
CA ASP A 285 -46.17 10.72 -9.52
C ASP A 285 -44.71 10.78 -9.10
N VAL A 286 -44.42 11.09 -7.82
CA VAL A 286 -43.06 11.31 -7.36
C VAL A 286 -42.33 9.99 -7.01
N LEU A 287 -43.03 8.92 -6.68
CA LEU A 287 -42.43 7.74 -6.08
C LEU A 287 -42.65 6.43 -6.84
N GLY A 288 -43.42 6.38 -7.94
CA GLY A 288 -43.58 5.16 -8.73
C GLY A 288 -44.06 3.91 -7.95
N ALA A 289 -44.41 4.06 -6.69
CA ALA A 289 -44.83 2.99 -5.80
C ALA A 289 -45.90 3.49 -4.82
N GLN A 290 -46.99 2.81 -4.79
CA GLN A 290 -48.09 2.84 -3.81
C GLN A 290 -48.27 4.19 -3.11
N VAL A 291 -49.33 4.89 -3.52
CA VAL A 291 -49.86 6.07 -2.81
C VAL A 291 -49.99 5.74 -1.32
N LEU A 292 -49.08 6.24 -0.51
CA LEU A 292 -49.34 6.26 0.93
C LEU A 292 -50.20 7.47 1.20
N ASP A 293 -51.45 7.21 1.63
CA ASP A 293 -52.35 8.25 2.12
C ASP A 293 -51.68 9.03 3.25
N PRO A 294 -51.68 10.34 3.25
CA PRO A 294 -51.16 11.15 4.38
C PRO A 294 -51.77 10.79 5.76
N SER A 295 -52.93 10.10 5.70
CA SER A 295 -53.59 9.54 6.88
C SER A 295 -53.16 8.12 7.22
N ASP A 296 -52.18 7.52 6.48
CA ASP A 296 -51.69 6.19 6.78
C ASP A 296 -50.98 6.16 8.13
N PRO A 297 -51.48 5.43 9.13
CA PRO A 297 -50.90 5.37 10.46
C PRO A 297 -49.45 4.80 10.49
N ARG A 298 -48.93 4.37 9.35
CA ARG A 298 -47.53 3.93 9.22
C ARG A 298 -46.56 5.05 9.00
N ILE A 299 -46.98 6.31 8.77
CA ILE A 299 -46.12 7.50 8.59
C ILE A 299 -46.30 8.46 9.75
N ASN A 300 -45.83 8.04 10.92
CA ASN A 300 -45.96 8.82 12.13
C ASN A 300 -44.62 9.25 12.73
N THR A 301 -43.52 8.84 12.15
CA THR A 301 -42.19 9.11 12.69
C THR A 301 -41.31 9.85 11.71
N SER A 302 -40.33 10.58 12.25
CA SER A 302 -39.38 11.36 11.46
C SER A 302 -38.58 10.47 10.47
N TRP A 303 -38.19 9.30 10.89
CA TRP A 303 -37.35 8.40 10.09
C TRP A 303 -38.12 7.72 8.94
N GLU A 304 -39.43 7.43 9.12
CA GLU A 304 -40.28 6.90 8.02
C GLU A 304 -40.42 7.96 6.92
N ILE A 305 -40.62 9.21 7.29
CA ILE A 305 -40.71 10.34 6.35
C ILE A 305 -39.37 10.46 5.58
N LEU A 306 -38.23 10.47 6.29
CA LEU A 306 -36.91 10.58 5.66
C LEU A 306 -36.66 9.42 4.69
N GLY A 307 -37.06 8.19 5.07
CA GLY A 307 -36.97 7.00 4.25
C GLY A 307 -37.81 7.07 2.98
N LEU A 308 -39.00 7.68 3.06
CA LEU A 308 -39.90 7.86 1.93
C LEU A 308 -39.28 8.78 0.86
N TYR A 309 -38.57 9.84 1.28
CA TYR A 309 -37.91 10.79 0.37
C TYR A 309 -36.49 10.34 -0.06
N LYS A 310 -36.07 9.16 0.37
CA LYS A 310 -34.83 8.51 -0.08
C LYS A 310 -33.63 9.48 -0.17
N GLU A 311 -33.13 9.70 -1.40
CA GLU A 311 -31.95 10.53 -1.67
C GLU A 311 -32.13 12.01 -1.31
N THR A 312 -33.34 12.51 -1.18
CA THR A 312 -33.64 13.92 -0.80
C THR A 312 -34.08 14.04 0.66
N GLY A 313 -34.04 13.00 1.46
CA GLY A 313 -34.49 13.02 2.86
C GLY A 313 -33.85 14.12 3.70
N ILE A 314 -32.56 14.44 3.51
CA ILE A 314 -31.89 15.54 4.22
C ILE A 314 -32.50 16.93 3.87
N VAL A 315 -33.02 17.10 2.66
CA VAL A 315 -33.71 18.36 2.27
C VAL A 315 -34.99 18.49 3.07
N ARG A 316 -35.73 17.39 3.24
CA ARG A 316 -36.97 17.40 4.07
C ARG A 316 -36.65 17.69 5.54
N ALA A 317 -35.57 17.13 6.06
CA ALA A 317 -35.11 17.51 7.40
C ALA A 317 -34.83 19.02 7.47
N ALA A 318 -34.13 19.59 6.49
CA ALA A 318 -33.81 21.01 6.45
C ALA A 318 -35.06 21.88 6.40
N GLU A 319 -36.09 21.55 5.63
CA GLU A 319 -37.36 22.26 5.52
C GLU A 319 -38.07 22.41 6.87
N ASN A 320 -37.85 21.47 7.79
CA ASN A 320 -38.50 21.45 9.09
C ASN A 320 -37.94 22.52 10.04
N PHE A 321 -36.63 22.81 9.97
CA PHE A 321 -35.98 23.70 10.93
C PHE A 321 -35.11 24.81 10.31
N MET A 322 -34.92 24.85 9.00
CA MET A 322 -34.11 25.87 8.34
C MET A 322 -35.00 26.88 7.60
N PRO A 323 -34.58 28.16 7.46
CA PRO A 323 -35.25 29.09 6.56
C PRO A 323 -35.04 28.67 5.08
N ALA A 324 -35.91 29.18 4.20
CA ALA A 324 -35.91 28.84 2.76
C ALA A 324 -34.51 28.96 2.09
N VAL A 325 -33.72 29.96 2.47
CA VAL A 325 -32.34 30.14 1.99
C VAL A 325 -31.45 28.97 2.45
N GLY A 326 -31.66 28.47 3.68
CA GLY A 326 -30.94 27.31 4.21
C GLY A 326 -31.29 26.05 3.46
N VAL A 327 -32.58 25.84 3.15
CA VAL A 327 -33.03 24.71 2.33
C VAL A 327 -32.39 24.77 0.94
N PHE A 328 -32.38 25.92 0.29
CA PHE A 328 -31.70 26.14 -0.99
C PHE A 328 -30.22 25.75 -0.90
N LEU A 329 -29.52 26.14 0.17
CA LEU A 329 -28.13 25.79 0.36
C LEU A 329 -27.93 24.27 0.51
N ILE A 330 -28.87 23.55 1.14
CA ILE A 330 -28.78 22.06 1.23
C ILE A 330 -28.97 21.42 -0.14
N VAL A 331 -29.97 21.86 -0.91
CA VAL A 331 -30.18 21.37 -2.29
C VAL A 331 -28.96 21.63 -3.16
N PHE A 332 -28.46 22.87 -3.10
CA PHE A 332 -27.26 23.25 -3.85
C PHE A 332 -26.01 22.52 -3.38
N GLY A 333 -25.87 22.30 -2.08
CA GLY A 333 -24.79 21.49 -1.49
C GLY A 333 -24.81 20.05 -1.95
N GLY A 334 -26.02 19.46 -2.05
CA GLY A 334 -26.19 18.10 -2.59
C GLY A 334 -25.75 18.00 -4.06
N LEU A 335 -26.14 18.98 -4.90
CA LEU A 335 -25.70 19.06 -6.30
C LEU A 335 -24.17 19.22 -6.40
N LEU A 336 -23.57 20.15 -5.69
CA LEU A 336 -22.11 20.33 -5.70
C LEU A 336 -21.37 19.08 -5.20
N SER A 337 -21.93 18.45 -4.16
CA SER A 337 -21.31 17.29 -3.53
C SER A 337 -21.31 16.07 -4.45
N THR A 338 -22.46 15.80 -5.09
CA THR A 338 -22.59 14.68 -6.04
C THR A 338 -21.74 14.91 -7.30
N MET A 339 -21.67 16.13 -7.81
CA MET A 339 -20.81 16.49 -8.95
C MET A 339 -19.33 16.30 -8.66
N SER A 340 -18.86 16.80 -7.53
CA SER A 340 -17.45 16.69 -7.12
C SER A 340 -17.06 15.22 -6.92
N ALA A 341 -17.89 14.45 -6.21
CA ALA A 341 -17.65 13.02 -6.00
C ALA A 341 -17.64 12.24 -7.33
N LEU A 342 -18.60 12.51 -8.22
CA LEU A 342 -18.68 11.88 -9.54
C LEU A 342 -17.41 12.15 -10.35
N ASN A 343 -16.94 13.39 -10.41
CA ASN A 343 -15.73 13.76 -11.15
C ASN A 343 -14.49 13.04 -10.62
N ALA A 344 -14.27 13.09 -9.29
CA ALA A 344 -13.12 12.46 -8.64
C ALA A 344 -13.13 10.93 -8.85
N THR A 345 -14.29 10.30 -8.77
CA THR A 345 -14.45 8.86 -8.87
C THR A 345 -14.36 8.35 -10.32
N VAL A 346 -14.84 9.10 -11.32
CA VAL A 346 -14.59 8.80 -12.76
C VAL A 346 -13.09 8.77 -13.03
N MET A 347 -12.36 9.75 -12.49
CA MET A 347 -10.90 9.80 -12.62
C MET A 347 -10.23 8.58 -11.95
N ALA A 348 -10.60 8.25 -10.72
CA ALA A 348 -10.05 7.11 -9.98
C ALA A 348 -10.34 5.77 -10.69
N SER A 349 -11.59 5.54 -11.10
CA SER A 349 -12.02 4.35 -11.81
C SER A 349 -11.24 4.16 -13.11
N SER A 350 -11.12 5.20 -13.93
CA SER A 350 -10.35 5.15 -15.17
C SER A 350 -8.85 4.91 -14.96
N ARG A 351 -8.27 5.41 -13.86
CA ARG A 351 -6.86 5.14 -13.51
C ARG A 351 -6.63 3.67 -13.13
N VAL A 352 -7.57 3.01 -12.45
CA VAL A 352 -7.48 1.57 -12.17
C VAL A 352 -7.51 0.78 -13.46
N ALA A 353 -8.49 1.03 -14.36
CA ALA A 353 -8.58 0.38 -15.66
C ALA A 353 -7.33 0.59 -16.52
N PHE A 354 -6.80 1.82 -16.56
CA PHE A 354 -5.55 2.18 -17.22
C PHE A 354 -4.37 1.38 -16.66
N SER A 355 -4.25 1.31 -15.34
CA SER A 355 -3.17 0.60 -14.66
C SER A 355 -3.20 -0.89 -14.99
N MET A 356 -4.38 -1.51 -14.93
CA MET A 356 -4.58 -2.91 -15.32
C MET A 356 -4.26 -3.16 -16.80
N GLY A 357 -4.59 -2.21 -17.69
CA GLY A 357 -4.25 -2.27 -19.11
C GLY A 357 -2.74 -2.16 -19.35
N ARG A 358 -2.06 -1.24 -18.66
CA ARG A 358 -0.60 -1.05 -18.72
C ARG A 358 0.16 -2.31 -18.28
N GLU A 359 -0.40 -3.04 -17.35
CA GLU A 359 0.18 -4.27 -16.81
C GLU A 359 -0.24 -5.53 -17.58
N LYS A 360 -0.92 -5.36 -18.72
CA LYS A 360 -1.42 -6.44 -19.57
C LYS A 360 -2.44 -7.38 -18.91
N MET A 361 -2.98 -6.96 -17.77
CA MET A 361 -4.10 -7.64 -17.11
C MET A 361 -5.42 -7.41 -17.84
N LEU A 362 -5.57 -6.26 -18.49
CA LEU A 362 -6.64 -5.93 -19.43
C LEU A 362 -6.04 -5.61 -20.81
N PRO A 363 -6.86 -5.49 -21.86
CA PRO A 363 -6.39 -5.12 -23.19
C PRO A 363 -5.53 -3.85 -23.15
N GLU A 364 -4.36 -3.90 -23.79
CA GLU A 364 -3.39 -2.79 -23.83
C GLU A 364 -3.98 -1.49 -24.40
N VAL A 365 -5.09 -1.59 -25.12
CA VAL A 365 -5.84 -0.43 -25.64
C VAL A 365 -6.28 0.49 -24.50
N LEU A 366 -6.63 -0.06 -23.30
CA LEU A 366 -7.00 0.73 -22.13
C LEU A 366 -5.84 1.56 -21.56
N SER A 367 -4.61 1.17 -21.85
CA SER A 367 -3.41 1.91 -21.44
C SER A 367 -2.99 3.03 -22.38
N ARG A 368 -3.75 3.27 -23.48
CA ARG A 368 -3.43 4.33 -24.44
C ARG A 368 -3.70 5.70 -23.85
N ILE A 369 -2.67 6.55 -23.90
CA ILE A 369 -2.74 7.96 -23.52
C ILE A 369 -2.96 8.80 -24.77
N HIS A 370 -3.88 9.77 -24.70
CA HIS A 370 -4.12 10.68 -25.79
C HIS A 370 -2.89 11.60 -26.02
N PRO A 371 -2.33 11.68 -27.25
CA PRO A 371 -1.05 12.36 -27.50
C PRO A 371 -1.00 13.83 -27.05
N GLN A 372 -2.09 14.56 -27.28
CA GLN A 372 -2.18 16.00 -26.97
C GLN A 372 -2.74 16.25 -25.55
N ARG A 373 -3.74 15.47 -25.11
CA ARG A 373 -4.48 15.70 -23.87
C ARG A 373 -3.85 15.02 -22.65
N ARG A 374 -2.98 14.02 -22.88
CA ARG A 374 -2.30 13.22 -21.86
C ARG A 374 -3.24 12.50 -20.87
N THR A 375 -4.45 12.17 -21.32
CA THR A 375 -5.46 11.43 -20.58
C THR A 375 -5.57 9.97 -21.05
N PRO A 376 -5.94 9.01 -20.20
CA PRO A 376 -6.18 7.62 -20.59
C PRO A 376 -7.59 7.48 -21.22
N TYR A 377 -7.79 8.09 -22.39
CA TYR A 377 -9.09 8.35 -23.01
C TYR A 377 -9.94 7.09 -23.22
N ILE A 378 -9.33 5.95 -23.55
CA ILE A 378 -10.08 4.71 -23.77
C ILE A 378 -10.58 4.13 -22.44
N ALA A 379 -9.76 4.20 -21.38
CA ALA A 379 -10.19 3.78 -20.04
C ALA A 379 -11.34 4.66 -19.52
N VAL A 380 -11.28 5.99 -19.77
CA VAL A 380 -12.36 6.92 -19.42
C VAL A 380 -13.64 6.57 -20.17
N LEU A 381 -13.59 6.30 -21.48
CA LEU A 381 -14.77 5.94 -22.29
C LEU A 381 -15.35 4.58 -21.87
N ALA A 382 -14.51 3.57 -21.63
CA ALA A 382 -14.96 2.25 -21.17
C ALA A 382 -15.65 2.33 -19.81
N THR A 383 -15.05 3.04 -18.86
CA THR A 383 -15.66 3.33 -17.54
C THR A 383 -16.97 4.08 -17.71
N GLY A 384 -16.97 5.11 -18.55
CA GLY A 384 -18.14 5.95 -18.82
C GLY A 384 -19.34 5.19 -19.40
N LEU A 385 -19.08 4.25 -20.31
CA LEU A 385 -20.13 3.40 -20.87
C LEU A 385 -20.84 2.57 -19.78
N ILE A 386 -20.05 2.02 -18.85
CA ILE A 386 -20.60 1.23 -17.74
C ILE A 386 -21.40 2.14 -16.79
N ILE A 387 -20.87 3.34 -16.46
CA ILE A 387 -21.57 4.30 -15.61
C ILE A 387 -22.95 4.63 -16.19
N VAL A 388 -23.02 5.05 -17.45
CA VAL A 388 -24.29 5.44 -18.09
C VAL A 388 -25.26 4.25 -18.14
N ALA A 389 -24.78 3.05 -18.49
CA ALA A 389 -25.62 1.86 -18.53
C ALA A 389 -26.23 1.55 -17.14
N MET A 390 -25.44 1.62 -16.08
CA MET A 390 -25.91 1.36 -14.72
C MET A 390 -26.84 2.46 -14.20
N THR A 391 -26.50 3.72 -14.45
CA THR A 391 -27.35 4.86 -14.09
C THR A 391 -28.75 4.75 -14.70
N ALA A 392 -28.82 4.27 -15.94
CA ALA A 392 -30.09 4.15 -16.67
C ALA A 392 -30.95 2.93 -16.28
N THR A 393 -30.37 1.91 -15.65
CA THR A 393 -31.02 0.59 -15.50
C THR A 393 -31.28 0.15 -14.06
N LEU A 394 -30.52 0.66 -13.08
CA LEU A 394 -30.56 0.14 -11.71
C LEU A 394 -31.09 1.18 -10.70
N PRO A 395 -31.93 0.75 -9.73
CA PRO A 395 -32.35 1.58 -8.60
C PRO A 395 -31.17 1.97 -7.70
N VAL A 396 -31.28 3.13 -7.03
CA VAL A 396 -30.24 3.70 -6.17
C VAL A 396 -29.79 2.75 -5.05
N GLU A 397 -30.72 2.02 -4.45
CA GLU A 397 -30.46 1.06 -3.38
C GLU A 397 -29.60 -0.12 -3.85
N VAL A 398 -29.88 -0.63 -5.06
CA VAL A 398 -29.10 -1.72 -5.68
C VAL A 398 -27.71 -1.24 -6.05
N VAL A 399 -27.60 -0.05 -6.61
CA VAL A 399 -26.31 0.58 -6.99
C VAL A 399 -25.46 0.82 -5.73
N GLY A 400 -26.02 1.44 -4.69
CA GLY A 400 -25.32 1.69 -3.44
C GLY A 400 -24.84 0.41 -2.75
N SER A 401 -25.72 -0.59 -2.66
CA SER A 401 -25.36 -1.88 -2.04
C SER A 401 -24.34 -2.68 -2.87
N ALA A 402 -24.41 -2.64 -4.21
CA ALA A 402 -23.46 -3.34 -5.08
C ALA A 402 -22.04 -2.70 -4.97
N ALA A 403 -21.97 -1.37 -4.93
CA ALA A 403 -20.71 -0.69 -4.69
C ALA A 403 -20.14 -1.10 -3.32
N SER A 404 -20.94 -1.04 -2.25
CA SER A 404 -20.52 -1.42 -0.90
C SER A 404 -20.01 -2.85 -0.83
N VAL A 405 -20.69 -3.83 -1.45
CA VAL A 405 -20.24 -5.25 -1.50
C VAL A 405 -18.86 -5.35 -2.13
N LEU A 406 -18.65 -4.68 -3.27
CA LEU A 406 -17.38 -4.77 -3.99
C LEU A 406 -16.24 -4.07 -3.25
N PHE A 407 -16.51 -2.95 -2.57
CA PHE A 407 -15.52 -2.30 -1.72
C PHE A 407 -15.18 -3.15 -0.50
N LEU A 408 -16.18 -3.71 0.18
CA LEU A 408 -15.95 -4.62 1.31
C LEU A 408 -15.06 -5.81 0.93
N LEU A 409 -15.32 -6.45 -0.22
CA LEU A 409 -14.48 -7.52 -0.74
C LEU A 409 -13.07 -7.04 -1.08
N SER A 410 -12.94 -5.88 -1.71
CA SER A 410 -11.64 -5.30 -2.06
C SER A 410 -10.85 -4.89 -0.82
N PHE A 411 -11.50 -4.33 0.18
CA PHE A 411 -10.88 -3.93 1.45
C PHE A 411 -10.44 -5.13 2.29
N ALA A 412 -11.18 -6.25 2.23
CA ALA A 412 -10.70 -7.50 2.80
C ALA A 412 -9.38 -7.95 2.16
N LEU A 413 -9.24 -7.81 0.83
CA LEU A 413 -7.98 -8.11 0.14
C LEU A 413 -6.85 -7.14 0.52
N VAL A 414 -7.13 -5.84 0.73
CA VAL A 414 -6.11 -4.87 1.16
C VAL A 414 -5.63 -5.17 2.59
N ASN A 415 -6.53 -5.51 3.52
CA ASN A 415 -6.12 -5.99 4.85
C ASN A 415 -5.27 -7.26 4.77
N GLY A 416 -5.64 -8.19 3.88
CA GLY A 416 -4.85 -9.39 3.59
C GLY A 416 -3.49 -9.07 2.97
N ALA A 417 -3.43 -8.08 2.08
CA ALA A 417 -2.19 -7.62 1.47
C ALA A 417 -1.21 -7.08 2.52
N LEU A 418 -1.68 -6.31 3.50
CA LEU A 418 -0.85 -5.86 4.60
C LEU A 418 -0.23 -7.04 5.37
N ILE A 419 -1.03 -8.07 5.70
CA ILE A 419 -0.53 -9.25 6.41
C ILE A 419 0.55 -9.96 5.60
N VAL A 420 0.33 -10.16 4.30
CA VAL A 420 1.26 -10.86 3.42
C VAL A 420 2.55 -10.07 3.20
N LEU A 421 2.44 -8.77 2.89
CA LEU A 421 3.60 -7.92 2.58
C LEU A 421 4.47 -7.69 3.81
N ARG A 422 3.85 -7.52 5.00
CA ARG A 422 4.60 -7.38 6.25
C ARG A 422 5.32 -8.68 6.64
N LYS A 423 4.66 -9.86 6.46
CA LYS A 423 5.29 -11.17 6.69
C LYS A 423 6.45 -11.44 5.72
N LYS A 424 6.36 -10.97 4.48
CA LYS A 424 7.44 -11.07 3.48
C LYS A 424 8.55 -10.03 3.68
N ALA A 425 8.46 -9.17 4.70
CA ALA A 425 9.38 -8.05 4.94
C ALA A 425 9.56 -7.10 3.72
N LEU A 426 8.54 -6.97 2.90
CA LEU A 426 8.54 -6.10 1.72
C LEU A 426 8.12 -4.65 2.06
N LEU A 427 7.63 -4.41 3.28
CA LEU A 427 7.27 -3.06 3.74
C LEU A 427 8.43 -2.45 4.51
N ASN A 428 8.68 -1.17 4.22
CA ASN A 428 9.72 -0.40 4.89
C ASN A 428 9.51 -0.32 6.41
N ALA A 429 10.61 -0.32 7.16
CA ALA A 429 10.55 -0.29 8.62
C ALA A 429 10.08 1.06 9.21
N GLU A 430 10.11 2.13 8.40
CA GLU A 430 9.76 3.50 8.79
C GLU A 430 8.36 3.90 8.34
N GLY A 431 7.69 4.72 9.13
CA GLY A 431 6.35 5.21 8.90
C GLY A 431 5.33 4.63 9.87
N PHE A 432 4.06 4.92 9.62
CA PHE A 432 2.95 4.40 10.42
C PHE A 432 2.88 2.87 10.32
N LYS A 433 2.66 2.22 11.46
CA LYS A 433 2.46 0.77 11.55
C LYS A 433 1.15 0.47 12.24
N VAL A 434 0.35 -0.40 11.64
CA VAL A 434 -0.89 -0.88 12.22
C VAL A 434 -0.60 -1.57 13.56
N PRO A 435 -1.24 -1.11 14.66
CA PRO A 435 -1.09 -1.75 15.97
C PRO A 435 -1.74 -3.14 15.99
N LEU A 436 -1.46 -3.92 17.04
CA LEU A 436 -2.03 -5.26 17.25
C LEU A 436 -1.94 -6.19 16.02
N PHE A 437 -0.88 -6.03 15.23
CA PHE A 437 -0.64 -6.89 14.07
C PHE A 437 -0.33 -8.34 14.51
N PRO A 438 -0.88 -9.37 13.87
CA PRO A 438 -1.74 -9.36 12.69
C PRO A 438 -3.24 -9.32 12.99
N TRP A 439 -3.64 -9.20 14.25
CA TRP A 439 -5.02 -9.39 14.70
C TRP A 439 -5.99 -8.32 14.17
N LEU A 440 -5.56 -7.06 14.14
CA LEU A 440 -6.43 -5.98 13.70
C LEU A 440 -6.74 -6.06 12.20
N PRO A 441 -5.77 -6.26 11.28
CA PRO A 441 -6.09 -6.52 9.87
C PRO A 441 -6.91 -7.80 9.67
N ALA A 442 -6.67 -8.87 10.46
CA ALA A 442 -7.45 -10.09 10.39
C ALA A 442 -8.92 -9.85 10.78
N LEU A 443 -9.15 -9.05 11.84
CA LEU A 443 -10.49 -8.61 12.24
C LEU A 443 -11.15 -7.80 11.11
N GLY A 444 -10.40 -6.91 10.46
CA GLY A 444 -10.87 -6.16 9.28
C GLY A 444 -11.34 -7.08 8.15
N ILE A 445 -10.61 -8.16 7.87
CA ILE A 445 -11.02 -9.16 6.87
C ILE A 445 -12.35 -9.80 7.28
N ILE A 446 -12.46 -10.27 8.53
CA ILE A 446 -13.65 -10.98 9.03
C ILE A 446 -14.89 -10.07 8.97
N ILE A 447 -14.76 -8.82 9.43
CA ILE A 447 -15.89 -7.87 9.44
C ILE A 447 -16.30 -7.51 8.02
N ASN A 448 -15.35 -7.16 7.14
CA ASN A 448 -15.64 -6.80 5.76
C ASN A 448 -16.34 -7.94 5.01
N LEU A 449 -15.85 -9.18 5.15
CA LEU A 449 -16.48 -10.35 4.55
C LEU A 449 -17.83 -10.68 5.19
N GLY A 450 -17.96 -10.50 6.50
CA GLY A 450 -19.23 -10.71 7.23
C GLY A 450 -20.32 -9.74 6.79
N LEU A 451 -19.99 -8.45 6.66
CA LEU A 451 -20.92 -7.42 6.15
C LEU A 451 -21.28 -7.68 4.68
N ALA A 452 -20.30 -8.03 3.85
CA ALA A 452 -20.56 -8.39 2.45
C ALA A 452 -21.52 -9.60 2.37
N ALA A 453 -21.28 -10.65 3.16
CA ALA A 453 -22.14 -11.82 3.22
C ALA A 453 -23.55 -11.49 3.71
N TYR A 454 -23.69 -10.63 4.72
CA TYR A 454 -24.99 -10.20 5.22
C TYR A 454 -25.82 -9.48 4.14
N GLN A 455 -25.18 -8.71 3.25
CA GLN A 455 -25.86 -8.05 2.13
C GLN A 455 -26.56 -9.04 1.18
N PHE A 456 -26.12 -10.31 1.14
CA PHE A 456 -26.79 -11.33 0.33
C PHE A 456 -28.23 -11.60 0.80
N THR A 457 -28.47 -11.53 2.10
CA THR A 457 -29.82 -11.74 2.67
C THR A 457 -30.72 -10.53 2.48
N TYR A 458 -30.13 -9.33 2.47
CA TYR A 458 -30.87 -8.08 2.46
C TYR A 458 -31.08 -7.52 1.04
N GLN A 459 -30.00 -7.43 0.23
CA GLN A 459 -30.05 -6.96 -1.17
C GLN A 459 -29.50 -8.01 -2.15
N PRO A 460 -30.20 -9.11 -2.39
CA PRO A 460 -29.70 -10.17 -3.25
C PRO A 460 -29.40 -9.69 -4.69
N ARG A 461 -30.13 -8.66 -5.18
CA ARG A 461 -29.89 -8.06 -6.50
C ARG A 461 -28.50 -7.44 -6.61
N ALA A 462 -28.00 -6.80 -5.54
CA ALA A 462 -26.66 -6.23 -5.50
C ALA A 462 -25.59 -7.33 -5.64
N TRP A 463 -25.80 -8.49 -4.99
CA TRP A 463 -24.94 -9.65 -5.14
C TRP A 463 -24.98 -10.26 -6.53
N VAL A 464 -26.18 -10.33 -7.17
CA VAL A 464 -26.30 -10.79 -8.57
C VAL A 464 -25.43 -9.92 -9.49
N VAL A 465 -25.52 -8.60 -9.38
CA VAL A 465 -24.68 -7.67 -10.15
C VAL A 465 -23.20 -7.92 -9.89
N SER A 466 -22.80 -8.03 -8.61
CA SER A 466 -21.41 -8.26 -8.21
C SER A 466 -20.88 -9.62 -8.72
N LEU A 467 -21.67 -10.69 -8.62
CA LEU A 467 -21.30 -12.03 -9.07
C LEU A 467 -21.18 -12.11 -10.60
N ILE A 468 -22.08 -11.46 -11.34
CA ILE A 468 -21.97 -11.36 -12.81
C ILE A 468 -20.63 -10.70 -13.17
N TRP A 469 -20.29 -9.59 -12.49
CA TRP A 469 -19.05 -8.87 -12.75
C TRP A 469 -17.81 -9.70 -12.38
N ILE A 470 -17.79 -10.33 -11.22
CA ILE A 470 -16.68 -11.19 -10.78
C ILE A 470 -16.52 -12.38 -11.74
N SER A 471 -17.62 -13.01 -12.16
CA SER A 471 -17.60 -14.13 -13.11
C SER A 471 -17.05 -13.70 -14.49
N ALA A 472 -17.47 -12.52 -14.97
CA ALA A 472 -16.90 -11.92 -16.18
C ALA A 472 -15.39 -11.69 -16.05
N GLY A 473 -14.94 -11.19 -14.89
CA GLY A 473 -13.52 -11.01 -14.59
C GLY A 473 -12.74 -12.33 -14.61
N ILE A 474 -13.27 -13.37 -13.98
CA ILE A 474 -12.67 -14.71 -14.01
C ILE A 474 -12.55 -15.20 -15.47
N GLY A 475 -13.60 -15.05 -16.28
CA GLY A 475 -13.59 -15.39 -17.70
C GLY A 475 -12.50 -14.62 -18.47
N ILE A 476 -12.40 -13.30 -18.27
CA ILE A 476 -11.37 -12.45 -18.89
C ILE A 476 -9.97 -12.86 -18.42
N TYR A 477 -9.81 -13.16 -17.14
CA TYR A 477 -8.51 -13.61 -16.63
C TYR A 477 -8.02 -14.86 -17.34
N PHE A 478 -8.84 -15.90 -17.44
CA PHE A 478 -8.43 -17.17 -18.06
C PHE A 478 -8.29 -17.06 -19.59
N SER A 479 -9.14 -16.27 -20.25
CA SER A 479 -9.13 -16.14 -21.72
C SER A 479 -8.06 -15.15 -22.23
N TYR A 480 -7.79 -14.09 -21.47
CA TYR A 480 -6.89 -13.02 -21.92
C TYR A 480 -5.64 -12.86 -21.04
N SER A 481 -5.80 -12.73 -19.69
CA SER A 481 -4.76 -12.24 -18.81
C SER A 481 -3.73 -13.31 -18.47
N LYS A 482 -4.14 -14.55 -18.19
CA LYS A 482 -3.28 -15.64 -17.69
C LYS A 482 -2.06 -15.92 -18.58
N GLY A 483 -2.19 -15.79 -19.89
CA GLY A 483 -1.08 -16.03 -20.83
C GLY A 483 -0.20 -14.81 -21.09
N ARG A 484 -0.64 -13.61 -20.70
CA ARG A 484 0.01 -12.32 -20.99
C ARG A 484 0.58 -11.63 -19.76
N VAL A 485 0.01 -11.90 -18.60
CA VAL A 485 0.61 -11.56 -17.32
C VAL A 485 1.80 -12.50 -17.16
N LYS A 486 2.90 -12.14 -17.78
CA LYS A 486 4.17 -12.67 -17.31
C LYS A 486 4.27 -12.20 -15.86
N PRO A 487 4.62 -13.08 -14.92
CA PRO A 487 5.00 -12.63 -13.60
C PRO A 487 5.96 -11.47 -13.80
N GLU A 488 5.95 -10.47 -12.93
CA GLU A 488 6.92 -9.35 -12.94
C GLU A 488 8.33 -9.91 -12.66
N GLU A 489 8.54 -11.07 -13.15
CA GLU A 489 9.49 -12.08 -12.79
C GLU A 489 10.81 -11.88 -13.42
N GLU A 490 10.89 -11.33 -14.52
CA GLU A 490 12.19 -11.27 -15.15
C GLU A 490 12.51 -9.80 -15.36
N ALA A 491 13.19 -9.23 -14.36
CA ALA A 491 14.05 -8.10 -14.63
C ALA A 491 14.85 -8.46 -15.88
N PRO A 492 14.50 -7.93 -17.07
CA PRO A 492 15.08 -8.43 -18.31
C PRO A 492 16.59 -8.25 -18.22
N ILE A 493 17.31 -9.29 -18.48
CA ILE A 493 18.76 -9.25 -18.66
C ILE A 493 18.99 -8.45 -19.94
N LEU A 494 19.66 -7.30 -19.82
CA LEU A 494 19.99 -6.45 -20.97
C LEU A 494 21.36 -6.79 -21.55
N LEU A 495 22.27 -7.20 -20.72
CA LEU A 495 23.61 -7.61 -21.06
C LEU A 495 24.02 -8.73 -20.12
N GLU A 496 24.51 -9.83 -20.67
CA GLU A 496 25.12 -10.94 -19.97
C GLU A 496 26.38 -11.32 -20.73
N GLU A 497 27.50 -11.22 -20.03
CA GLU A 497 28.79 -11.69 -20.58
C GLU A 497 29.37 -12.69 -19.56
N ARG A 498 29.41 -13.97 -19.94
CA ARG A 498 29.93 -15.08 -19.12
C ARG A 498 31.00 -15.80 -19.88
N ILE A 499 32.16 -15.97 -19.26
CA ILE A 499 33.31 -16.63 -19.87
C ILE A 499 33.34 -18.11 -19.46
N THR A 500 33.14 -18.41 -18.16
CA THR A 500 33.15 -19.75 -17.57
C THR A 500 32.18 -19.83 -16.43
N GLN A 501 31.73 -21.06 -16.08
CA GLN A 501 30.89 -21.27 -14.90
C GLN A 501 31.75 -21.97 -13.84
N ARG A 502 31.78 -21.42 -12.63
CA ARG A 502 32.47 -21.98 -11.49
C ARG A 502 31.47 -22.37 -10.39
N GLU A 503 31.85 -23.30 -9.52
CA GLU A 503 30.96 -23.76 -8.42
C GLU A 503 30.82 -22.73 -7.30
N TYR A 504 31.81 -21.86 -7.10
CA TYR A 504 31.75 -20.79 -6.08
C TYR A 504 31.60 -19.44 -6.72
N THR A 505 30.43 -18.81 -6.48
CA THR A 505 30.06 -17.52 -7.08
C THR A 505 29.96 -16.45 -6.01
N VAL A 506 30.76 -15.38 -6.18
CA VAL A 506 30.73 -14.19 -5.33
C VAL A 506 30.03 -13.05 -6.07
N MET A 507 28.82 -12.69 -5.62
CA MET A 507 28.08 -11.60 -6.25
C MET A 507 28.49 -10.24 -5.69
N VAL A 508 28.73 -9.29 -6.60
CA VAL A 508 29.11 -7.91 -6.30
C VAL A 508 28.11 -6.96 -6.98
N PRO A 509 27.04 -6.57 -6.30
CA PRO A 509 26.14 -5.53 -6.79
C PRO A 509 26.82 -4.15 -6.76
N VAL A 510 26.91 -3.49 -7.91
CA VAL A 510 27.58 -2.20 -8.07
C VAL A 510 26.61 -1.11 -8.54
N ASN A 511 26.57 0.01 -7.82
CA ASN A 511 25.80 1.18 -8.20
C ASN A 511 26.57 2.50 -7.98
N ASN A 512 27.70 2.43 -7.25
CA ASN A 512 28.53 3.59 -6.94
C ASN A 512 29.91 3.44 -7.58
N PRO A 513 30.33 4.34 -8.47
CA PRO A 513 31.63 4.28 -9.13
C PRO A 513 32.82 4.23 -8.16
N ASN A 514 32.72 4.95 -7.03
CA ASN A 514 33.80 5.02 -6.04
C ASN A 514 34.02 3.71 -5.27
N GLN A 515 33.02 2.82 -5.28
CA GLN A 515 33.07 1.55 -4.57
C GLN A 515 33.20 0.36 -5.51
N ALA A 516 32.88 0.51 -6.81
CA ALA A 516 32.85 -0.58 -7.77
C ALA A 516 34.21 -1.32 -7.85
N ARG A 517 35.30 -0.57 -7.97
CA ARG A 517 36.65 -1.14 -8.02
C ARG A 517 37.05 -1.84 -6.71
N LEU A 518 36.71 -1.26 -5.55
CA LEU A 518 37.05 -1.83 -4.24
C LEU A 518 36.24 -3.09 -3.93
N LEU A 519 34.94 -3.07 -4.26
CA LEU A 519 34.08 -4.24 -4.12
C LEU A 519 34.50 -5.36 -5.11
N GLY A 520 34.86 -4.99 -6.34
CA GLY A 520 35.40 -5.92 -7.34
C GLY A 520 36.70 -6.56 -6.86
N LEU A 521 37.60 -5.80 -6.23
CA LEU A 521 38.85 -6.29 -5.66
C LEU A 521 38.57 -7.30 -4.53
N LEU A 522 37.73 -6.94 -3.57
CA LEU A 522 37.36 -7.85 -2.48
C LEU A 522 36.65 -9.10 -3.01
N GLY A 523 35.72 -8.94 -4.00
CA GLY A 523 35.05 -10.04 -4.63
C GLY A 523 36.00 -10.98 -5.35
N SER A 524 36.99 -10.44 -6.07
CA SER A 524 38.02 -11.22 -6.74
C SER A 524 38.91 -11.98 -5.74
N ILE A 525 39.29 -11.36 -4.61
CA ILE A 525 40.03 -12.04 -3.53
C ILE A 525 39.22 -13.22 -2.97
N MET A 526 37.95 -13.04 -2.71
CA MET A 526 37.09 -14.09 -2.18
C MET A 526 36.84 -15.21 -3.19
N ALA A 527 36.69 -14.87 -4.47
CA ALA A 527 36.53 -15.84 -5.55
C ALA A 527 37.82 -16.62 -5.82
N GLU A 528 38.98 -15.93 -5.82
CA GLU A 528 40.29 -16.56 -6.02
C GLU A 528 40.58 -17.63 -4.95
N ALA A 529 40.33 -17.31 -3.69
CA ALA A 529 40.52 -18.25 -2.57
C ALA A 529 39.57 -19.46 -2.63
N GLY A 530 38.42 -19.35 -3.32
CA GLY A 530 37.45 -20.41 -3.47
C GLY A 530 37.47 -21.09 -4.85
N ASP A 531 38.46 -20.85 -5.70
CA ASP A 531 38.49 -21.25 -7.13
C ASP A 531 37.17 -20.92 -7.86
N GLY A 532 36.63 -19.76 -7.59
CA GLY A 532 35.32 -19.32 -8.02
C GLY A 532 35.33 -18.21 -9.08
N GLU A 533 34.18 -17.61 -9.28
CA GLU A 533 33.96 -16.48 -10.17
C GLU A 533 33.31 -15.27 -9.45
N VAL A 534 33.50 -14.08 -10.01
CA VAL A 534 32.78 -12.87 -9.55
C VAL A 534 31.59 -12.64 -10.46
N LEU A 535 30.40 -12.53 -9.89
CA LEU A 535 29.19 -12.07 -10.55
C LEU A 535 28.98 -10.59 -10.30
N ALA A 536 29.38 -9.73 -11.21
CA ALA A 536 29.15 -8.29 -11.13
C ALA A 536 27.75 -7.95 -11.62
N LEU A 537 26.91 -7.41 -10.73
CA LEU A 537 25.53 -7.06 -11.02
C LEU A 537 25.33 -5.56 -10.97
N ASN A 538 24.79 -4.98 -12.04
CA ASN A 538 24.23 -3.64 -11.98
C ASN A 538 22.71 -3.68 -12.24
N VAL A 539 21.94 -3.05 -11.39
CA VAL A 539 20.48 -2.94 -11.54
C VAL A 539 20.11 -1.50 -11.85
N ILE A 540 19.58 -1.29 -13.05
CA ILE A 540 19.01 0.00 -13.45
C ILE A 540 17.59 0.07 -12.92
N GLN A 541 17.37 0.96 -11.95
CA GLN A 541 16.04 1.20 -11.42
C GLN A 541 15.20 2.02 -12.41
N VAL A 542 14.09 1.41 -12.86
CA VAL A 542 13.13 2.06 -13.76
C VAL A 542 11.95 2.55 -12.90
N PRO A 543 11.63 3.86 -12.96
CA PRO A 543 10.45 4.39 -12.28
C PRO A 543 9.18 3.68 -12.69
N SER A 544 8.21 3.56 -11.77
CA SER A 544 6.93 2.87 -12.01
C SER A 544 6.12 3.45 -13.18
N GLN A 545 6.36 4.72 -13.49
CA GLN A 545 5.71 5.47 -14.58
C GLN A 545 6.21 5.13 -15.99
N LEU A 546 7.40 4.52 -16.10
CA LEU A 546 8.03 4.15 -17.37
C LEU A 546 7.87 2.64 -17.61
N SER A 547 7.78 2.25 -18.88
CA SER A 547 7.89 0.84 -19.24
C SER A 547 9.32 0.35 -18.99
N LEU A 548 9.51 -0.92 -18.63
CA LEU A 548 10.84 -1.49 -18.42
C LEU A 548 11.71 -1.35 -19.68
N SER A 549 11.10 -1.37 -20.89
CA SER A 549 11.81 -1.19 -22.16
C SER A 549 12.45 0.20 -22.33
N GLU A 550 11.90 1.22 -21.68
CA GLU A 550 12.49 2.58 -21.71
C GLU A 550 13.75 2.70 -20.84
N GLY A 551 13.94 1.80 -19.89
CA GLY A 551 15.16 1.68 -19.10
C GLY A 551 16.42 1.40 -19.93
N ARG A 552 16.27 0.91 -21.16
CA ARG A 552 17.41 0.68 -22.09
C ARG A 552 18.23 1.94 -22.39
N ARG A 553 17.66 3.13 -22.21
CA ARG A 553 18.37 4.41 -22.41
C ARG A 553 19.50 4.64 -21.38
N TYR A 554 19.51 3.92 -20.27
CA TYR A 554 20.50 4.06 -19.20
C TYR A 554 21.62 2.99 -19.25
N LEU A 555 21.68 2.18 -20.31
CA LEU A 555 22.63 1.08 -20.49
C LEU A 555 24.10 1.52 -20.35
N SER A 556 24.47 2.64 -20.94
CA SER A 556 25.86 3.10 -20.97
C SER A 556 26.43 3.37 -19.57
N ARG A 557 25.60 3.89 -18.65
CA ARG A 557 26.01 4.17 -17.26
C ARG A 557 26.25 2.91 -16.46
N GLY A 558 25.37 1.90 -16.63
CA GLY A 558 25.50 0.62 -15.95
C GLY A 558 26.72 -0.17 -16.44
N ARG A 559 26.99 -0.14 -17.74
CA ARG A 559 28.13 -0.83 -18.35
C ARG A 559 29.48 -0.32 -17.81
N SER A 560 29.64 1.00 -17.70
CA SER A 560 30.87 1.59 -17.16
C SER A 560 31.19 1.16 -15.71
N LEU A 561 30.19 0.81 -14.91
CA LEU A 561 30.41 0.29 -13.55
C LEU A 561 30.87 -1.18 -13.58
N LEU A 562 30.31 -1.98 -14.48
CA LEU A 562 30.70 -3.37 -14.66
C LEU A 562 32.12 -3.48 -15.22
N ASP A 563 32.49 -2.61 -16.17
CA ASP A 563 33.83 -2.55 -16.76
C ASP A 563 34.93 -2.38 -15.69
N GLN A 564 34.68 -1.62 -14.63
CA GLN A 564 35.63 -1.46 -13.50
C GLN A 564 35.85 -2.76 -12.73
N VAL A 565 34.82 -3.60 -12.59
CA VAL A 565 34.95 -4.92 -11.94
C VAL A 565 35.67 -5.90 -12.85
N ILE A 566 35.37 -5.87 -14.16
CA ILE A 566 36.05 -6.69 -15.16
C ILE A 566 37.57 -6.39 -15.17
N GLU A 567 37.94 -5.12 -15.11
CA GLU A 567 39.36 -4.72 -15.09
C GLU A 567 40.10 -5.32 -13.89
N VAL A 568 39.51 -5.24 -12.70
CA VAL A 568 40.07 -5.84 -11.49
C VAL A 568 40.15 -7.37 -11.57
N GLY A 569 39.11 -8.03 -12.11
CA GLY A 569 39.11 -9.46 -12.33
C GLY A 569 40.25 -9.90 -13.28
N LYS A 570 40.50 -9.13 -14.35
CA LYS A 570 41.62 -9.36 -15.26
C LYS A 570 42.98 -9.20 -14.57
N GLU A 571 43.16 -8.16 -13.78
CA GLU A 571 44.38 -7.92 -12.98
C GLU A 571 44.67 -9.08 -12.04
N ARG A 572 43.65 -9.81 -11.59
CA ARG A 572 43.80 -10.94 -10.63
C ARG A 572 43.61 -12.33 -11.27
N HIS A 573 43.39 -12.42 -12.57
CA HIS A 573 43.11 -13.68 -13.29
C HIS A 573 41.86 -14.40 -12.76
N VAL A 574 40.86 -13.69 -12.20
CA VAL A 574 39.60 -14.22 -11.73
C VAL A 574 38.52 -14.02 -12.80
N PRO A 575 37.78 -15.08 -13.19
CA PRO A 575 36.65 -14.90 -14.12
C PRO A 575 35.60 -13.95 -13.57
N VAL A 576 35.14 -13.01 -14.41
CA VAL A 576 34.06 -12.08 -14.07
C VAL A 576 32.88 -12.29 -15.00
N HIS A 577 31.78 -12.72 -14.43
CA HIS A 577 30.47 -12.76 -15.09
C HIS A 577 29.75 -11.45 -14.83
N THR A 578 29.24 -10.79 -15.87
CA THR A 578 28.56 -9.49 -15.73
C THR A 578 27.10 -9.59 -16.10
N LEU A 579 26.26 -9.05 -15.25
CA LEU A 579 24.81 -8.92 -15.46
C LEU A 579 24.34 -7.48 -15.32
N LEU A 580 23.68 -6.99 -16.34
CA LEU A 580 22.95 -5.73 -16.33
C LEU A 580 21.45 -6.01 -16.40
N ARG A 581 20.72 -5.65 -15.34
CA ARG A 581 19.27 -5.90 -15.24
C ARG A 581 18.48 -4.61 -15.09
N LEU A 582 17.26 -4.61 -15.58
CA LEU A 582 16.27 -3.57 -15.30
C LEU A 582 15.32 -4.03 -14.20
N GLY A 583 14.93 -3.14 -13.31
CA GLY A 583 13.91 -3.46 -12.33
C GLY A 583 13.35 -2.24 -11.63
N ARG A 584 12.15 -2.35 -11.10
CA ARG A 584 11.52 -1.29 -10.30
C ARG A 584 12.01 -1.31 -8.86
N ASN A 585 12.27 -2.50 -8.34
CA ASN A 585 12.77 -2.72 -6.99
C ASN A 585 14.14 -3.41 -7.04
N VAL A 586 15.19 -2.65 -6.72
CA VAL A 586 16.58 -3.12 -6.79
C VAL A 586 16.81 -4.32 -5.87
N SER A 587 16.27 -4.30 -4.65
CA SER A 587 16.44 -5.41 -3.68
C SER A 587 15.81 -6.70 -4.18
N LYS A 588 14.63 -6.62 -4.83
CA LYS A 588 13.96 -7.78 -5.41
C LYS A 588 14.76 -8.39 -6.57
N VAL A 589 15.31 -7.52 -7.44
CA VAL A 589 16.14 -7.96 -8.57
C VAL A 589 17.41 -8.67 -8.08
N ILE A 590 18.06 -8.12 -7.04
CA ILE A 590 19.23 -8.76 -6.43
C ILE A 590 18.86 -10.13 -5.85
N GLN A 591 17.77 -10.25 -5.09
CA GLN A 591 17.31 -11.51 -4.51
C GLN A 591 16.98 -12.56 -5.59
N MET A 592 16.32 -12.16 -6.67
CA MET A 592 16.05 -13.03 -7.81
C MET A 592 17.34 -13.50 -8.47
N THR A 593 18.29 -12.59 -8.71
CA THR A 593 19.58 -12.93 -9.31
C THR A 593 20.38 -13.91 -8.45
N VAL A 594 20.35 -13.77 -7.12
CA VAL A 594 20.99 -14.72 -6.19
C VAL A 594 20.41 -16.12 -6.37
N ALA A 595 19.08 -16.24 -6.48
CA ALA A 595 18.41 -17.53 -6.62
C ALA A 595 18.63 -18.16 -8.02
N GLU A 596 18.70 -17.34 -9.09
CA GLU A 596 18.91 -17.83 -10.46
C GLU A 596 20.36 -18.22 -10.74
N GLN A 597 21.33 -17.54 -10.13
CA GLN A 597 22.76 -17.75 -10.38
C GLN A 597 23.45 -18.53 -9.25
N GLU A 598 22.69 -19.12 -8.34
CA GLU A 598 23.18 -19.95 -7.22
C GLU A 598 24.36 -19.32 -6.44
N VAL A 599 24.21 -18.02 -6.10
CA VAL A 599 25.26 -17.22 -5.46
C VAL A 599 25.56 -17.75 -4.05
N ASN A 600 26.83 -17.94 -3.74
CA ASN A 600 27.30 -18.40 -2.43
C ASN A 600 27.50 -17.23 -1.45
N LEU A 601 28.17 -16.16 -1.92
CA LEU A 601 28.48 -14.98 -1.10
C LEU A 601 28.08 -13.70 -1.83
N MET A 602 27.42 -12.80 -1.13
CA MET A 602 27.09 -11.45 -1.65
C MET A 602 27.86 -10.38 -0.89
N LEU A 603 28.55 -9.50 -1.62
CA LEU A 603 29.28 -8.37 -1.07
C LEU A 603 28.55 -7.06 -1.36
N LEU A 604 28.12 -6.36 -0.32
CA LEU A 604 27.48 -5.04 -0.44
C LEU A 604 28.38 -3.96 0.13
N GLY A 605 28.52 -2.84 -0.57
CA GLY A 605 29.20 -1.66 -0.05
C GLY A 605 28.28 -0.85 0.87
N TRP A 606 28.79 -0.46 2.04
CA TRP A 606 28.09 0.48 2.93
C TRP A 606 28.08 1.87 2.32
N PRO A 607 26.91 2.51 2.08
CA PRO A 607 26.82 3.80 1.39
C PRO A 607 27.38 4.98 2.19
N GLY A 608 27.66 4.82 3.50
CA GLY A 608 27.98 5.91 4.42
C GLY A 608 26.71 6.75 4.71
N TYR A 609 26.53 7.20 5.95
CA TYR A 609 25.47 8.17 6.24
C TYR A 609 25.89 9.54 5.76
N SER A 610 25.05 10.19 4.96
CA SER A 610 25.06 11.63 4.79
C SER A 610 24.78 12.28 6.15
N TYR A 611 25.39 13.44 6.45
CA TYR A 611 25.36 14.15 7.74
C TYR A 611 23.98 14.73 8.12
N SER A 612 22.89 14.34 7.48
CA SER A 612 21.54 14.69 7.92
C SER A 612 21.05 13.65 8.92
N GLU A 613 20.59 14.11 10.07
CA GLU A 613 20.05 13.32 11.20
C GLU A 613 18.79 12.51 10.86
N GLU A 614 18.38 12.44 9.62
CA GLU A 614 17.30 11.59 9.14
C GLU A 614 17.86 10.21 8.78
N ILE A 615 17.61 9.27 9.68
CA ILE A 615 17.85 7.83 9.51
C ILE A 615 16.98 7.33 8.35
N THR A 616 17.52 7.35 7.15
CA THR A 616 16.86 6.73 5.99
C THR A 616 17.12 5.23 5.99
N TYR A 617 16.30 4.47 6.71
CA TYR A 617 16.23 3.00 6.64
C TYR A 617 15.53 2.52 5.36
N ASN A 618 16.08 2.90 4.20
CA ASN A 618 15.55 2.50 2.90
C ASN A 618 16.67 2.03 1.97
N SER A 619 17.78 1.57 2.54
CA SER A 619 18.86 1.04 1.71
C SER A 619 18.53 -0.39 1.29
N VAL A 620 18.99 -0.75 0.09
CA VAL A 620 18.98 -2.14 -0.41
C VAL A 620 19.55 -3.11 0.65
N ILE A 621 20.51 -2.64 1.44
CA ILE A 621 21.18 -3.38 2.53
C ILE A 621 20.19 -3.74 3.63
N ASP A 622 19.25 -2.85 3.99
CA ASP A 622 18.29 -3.10 5.08
C ASP A 622 17.31 -4.23 4.71
N ILE A 623 16.82 -4.19 3.47
CA ILE A 623 15.87 -5.20 2.98
C ILE A 623 16.55 -6.57 2.86
N ILE A 624 17.76 -6.61 2.31
CA ILE A 624 18.52 -7.84 2.09
C ILE A 624 19.09 -8.37 3.41
N GLY A 625 19.58 -7.47 4.27
CA GLY A 625 20.24 -7.84 5.52
C GLY A 625 19.31 -8.44 6.58
N ILE A 626 17.99 -8.16 6.55
CA ILE A 626 17.04 -8.80 7.46
C ILE A 626 16.98 -10.31 7.21
N ARG A 627 16.88 -10.71 5.93
CA ARG A 627 16.85 -12.12 5.47
C ARG A 627 17.71 -12.28 4.23
N PRO A 628 19.01 -12.47 4.39
CA PRO A 628 19.90 -12.59 3.24
C PRO A 628 19.60 -13.87 2.46
N PRO A 629 19.51 -13.79 1.11
CA PRO A 629 19.21 -14.96 0.27
C PRO A 629 20.39 -15.93 0.12
N CYS A 630 21.61 -15.47 0.41
CA CYS A 630 22.87 -16.22 0.49
C CYS A 630 23.71 -15.65 1.63
N ASP A 631 24.91 -16.12 1.83
CA ASP A 631 25.84 -15.50 2.78
C ASP A 631 26.11 -14.05 2.41
N LEU A 632 26.09 -13.16 3.41
CA LEU A 632 26.15 -11.73 3.21
C LEU A 632 27.33 -11.11 3.95
N ALA A 633 28.12 -10.29 3.25
CA ALA A 633 29.09 -9.40 3.83
C ALA A 633 28.83 -7.96 3.38
N VAL A 634 28.70 -7.04 4.36
CA VAL A 634 28.54 -5.61 4.12
C VAL A 634 29.82 -4.90 4.53
N VAL A 635 30.43 -4.18 3.58
CA VAL A 635 31.76 -3.64 3.72
C VAL A 635 31.77 -2.11 3.78
N ARG A 636 32.38 -1.55 4.79
CA ARG A 636 32.71 -0.14 4.86
C ARG A 636 34.22 0.05 4.64
N PHE A 637 34.57 0.48 3.46
CA PHE A 637 35.95 0.78 3.13
C PHE A 637 36.46 2.08 3.79
N ARG A 638 37.59 2.00 4.46
CA ARG A 638 38.35 3.14 5.02
C ARG A 638 39.77 3.19 4.50
N GLN A 639 40.40 2.02 4.42
CA GLN A 639 41.79 1.87 3.94
C GLN A 639 41.79 1.20 2.58
N ARG A 640 42.77 1.51 1.75
CA ARG A 640 42.96 0.92 0.42
C ARG A 640 44.09 -0.11 0.36
N LYS A 641 44.82 -0.31 1.48
CA LYS A 641 45.92 -1.27 1.57
C LYS A 641 45.40 -2.64 2.01
N PRO A 642 46.01 -3.75 1.52
CA PRO A 642 45.75 -5.09 2.01
C PRO A 642 46.00 -5.18 3.52
N PRO A 643 45.14 -5.88 4.29
CA PRO A 643 45.27 -5.91 5.75
C PRO A 643 46.42 -6.86 6.20
N GLU A 644 47.35 -6.34 6.99
CA GLU A 644 48.40 -7.12 7.63
C GLU A 644 47.92 -7.72 8.97
N ARG A 645 47.01 -6.97 9.67
CA ARG A 645 46.44 -7.38 10.95
C ARG A 645 44.94 -7.37 10.89
N ILE A 646 44.34 -8.55 11.07
CA ILE A 646 42.89 -8.74 11.00
C ILE A 646 42.35 -9.05 12.38
N LEU A 647 41.33 -8.30 12.81
CA LEU A 647 40.56 -8.54 14.03
C LEU A 647 39.23 -9.18 13.71
N VAL A 648 38.92 -10.34 14.30
CA VAL A 648 37.61 -10.97 14.23
C VAL A 648 36.97 -10.92 15.61
N ALA A 649 35.96 -10.08 15.79
CA ALA A 649 35.23 -9.98 17.06
C ALA A 649 34.06 -10.96 17.07
N THR A 650 34.09 -11.99 17.93
CA THR A 650 33.07 -13.04 17.98
C THR A 650 32.93 -13.65 19.37
N LYS A 651 31.70 -13.99 19.76
CA LYS A 651 31.36 -14.87 20.89
C LYS A 651 31.04 -16.31 20.46
N GLY A 652 31.29 -16.62 19.18
CA GLY A 652 30.83 -17.84 18.56
C GLY A 652 29.41 -17.70 17.99
N GLY A 653 28.76 -18.80 17.65
CA GLY A 653 27.41 -18.84 17.09
C GLY A 653 27.41 -19.07 15.58
N ILE A 654 26.19 -19.05 14.99
CA ILE A 654 25.93 -19.47 13.60
C ILE A 654 26.62 -18.61 12.52
N HIS A 655 26.97 -17.37 12.83
CA HIS A 655 27.60 -16.43 11.90
C HIS A 655 29.13 -16.36 12.04
N ALA A 656 29.68 -16.92 13.11
CA ALA A 656 31.14 -16.90 13.36
C ALA A 656 31.96 -17.66 12.29
N PRO A 657 31.52 -18.82 11.76
CA PRO A 657 32.21 -19.52 10.70
C PRO A 657 32.42 -18.64 9.46
N LEU A 658 31.43 -17.88 9.03
CA LEU A 658 31.56 -16.96 7.88
C LEU A 658 32.60 -15.85 8.13
N ALA A 659 32.64 -15.31 9.36
CA ALA A 659 33.62 -14.28 9.73
C ALA A 659 35.06 -14.82 9.68
N LEU A 660 35.26 -16.04 10.17
CA LEU A 660 36.55 -16.71 10.17
C LEU A 660 36.99 -17.14 8.76
N ASP A 661 36.07 -17.67 7.94
CA ASP A 661 36.35 -18.02 6.54
C ASP A 661 36.82 -16.78 5.74
N LEU A 662 36.11 -15.64 5.88
CA LEU A 662 36.52 -14.38 5.25
C LEU A 662 37.88 -13.88 5.74
N ALA A 663 38.18 -14.01 7.03
CA ALA A 663 39.49 -13.63 7.60
C ALA A 663 40.61 -14.50 7.05
N SER A 664 40.43 -15.84 7.02
CA SER A 664 41.38 -16.79 6.51
C SER A 664 41.71 -16.59 5.03
N ARG A 665 40.68 -16.42 4.19
CA ARG A 665 40.85 -16.13 2.76
C ARG A 665 41.59 -14.84 2.49
N GLN A 666 41.30 -13.77 3.29
CA GLN A 666 42.05 -12.53 3.20
C GLN A 666 43.52 -12.70 3.58
N ALA A 667 43.80 -13.43 4.65
CA ALA A 667 45.15 -13.72 5.09
C ALA A 667 45.94 -14.58 4.08
N GLU A 668 45.31 -15.60 3.50
CA GLU A 668 45.91 -16.46 2.47
C GLU A 668 46.31 -15.66 1.23
N ILE A 669 45.42 -14.83 0.72
CA ILE A 669 45.70 -13.97 -0.44
C ILE A 669 46.78 -12.92 -0.13
N TYR A 670 46.76 -12.37 1.08
CA TYR A 670 47.79 -11.44 1.54
C TYR A 670 49.17 -12.12 1.54
N GLN A 671 49.27 -13.35 2.08
CA GLN A 671 50.48 -14.12 2.11
C GLN A 671 50.99 -14.46 0.68
N ARG A 672 50.12 -14.88 -0.22
CA ARG A 672 50.47 -15.15 -1.62
C ARG A 672 51.03 -13.93 -2.35
N ASN A 673 50.53 -12.73 -2.05
CA ASN A 673 50.89 -11.51 -2.76
C ASN A 673 52.10 -10.78 -2.16
N THR A 674 52.40 -10.98 -0.87
CA THR A 674 53.43 -10.20 -0.18
C THR A 674 54.54 -11.03 0.42
N ASP A 675 54.39 -12.34 0.40
CA ASP A 675 55.30 -13.29 1.07
C ASP A 675 55.37 -13.10 2.61
N ARG A 676 54.34 -12.37 3.17
CA ARG A 676 54.20 -12.09 4.60
C ARG A 676 52.97 -12.73 5.17
N ILE A 677 53.04 -13.19 6.40
CA ILE A 677 51.91 -13.80 7.09
C ILE A 677 51.03 -12.69 7.68
N SER A 678 49.75 -12.69 7.34
CA SER A 678 48.76 -11.82 7.99
C SER A 678 48.40 -12.37 9.36
N LYS A 679 48.40 -11.53 10.41
CA LYS A 679 48.08 -11.96 11.78
C LYS A 679 46.59 -11.83 12.00
N ILE A 680 45.92 -12.91 12.37
CA ILE A 680 44.49 -12.92 12.69
C ILE A 680 44.30 -13.01 14.20
N THR A 681 43.67 -11.99 14.78
CA THR A 681 43.29 -11.96 16.20
C THR A 681 41.79 -12.25 16.33
N VAL A 682 41.45 -13.29 17.09
CA VAL A 682 40.04 -13.61 17.40
C VAL A 682 39.71 -13.12 18.80
N LEU A 683 38.87 -12.12 18.88
CA LEU A 683 38.52 -11.41 20.11
C LEU A 683 37.15 -11.83 20.63
N THR A 684 37.08 -12.14 21.93
CA THR A 684 35.83 -12.26 22.70
C THR A 684 35.88 -11.32 23.89
N VAL A 685 34.80 -10.54 24.07
CA VAL A 685 34.66 -9.67 25.23
C VAL A 685 33.69 -10.32 26.23
N LEU A 686 34.09 -10.46 27.48
CA LEU A 686 33.28 -10.93 28.60
C LEU A 686 32.91 -9.80 29.55
N ALA A 687 31.90 -10.03 30.39
CA ALA A 687 31.53 -9.07 31.41
C ALA A 687 32.69 -8.85 32.41
N PRO A 688 32.83 -7.67 33.04
CA PRO A 688 33.94 -7.35 33.95
C PRO A 688 34.05 -8.29 35.16
N ASN A 689 32.91 -8.83 35.61
CA ASN A 689 32.78 -9.76 36.71
C ASN A 689 32.80 -11.24 36.32
N ALA A 690 33.23 -11.56 35.07
CA ALA A 690 33.33 -12.93 34.60
C ALA A 690 34.36 -13.71 35.41
N SER A 691 34.01 -14.95 35.77
CA SER A 691 34.89 -15.84 36.53
C SER A 691 36.00 -16.44 35.63
N GLU A 692 37.07 -16.92 36.24
CA GLU A 692 38.13 -17.62 35.55
C GLU A 692 37.61 -18.83 34.71
N ARG A 693 36.54 -19.48 35.19
CA ARG A 693 35.85 -20.54 34.46
C ARG A 693 35.19 -20.02 33.19
N ASP A 694 34.65 -18.81 33.21
CA ASP A 694 34.03 -18.18 32.03
C ASP A 694 35.10 -17.86 30.98
N PHE A 695 36.26 -17.35 31.40
CA PHE A 695 37.41 -17.11 30.52
C PHE A 695 37.91 -18.40 29.86
N GLN A 696 38.11 -19.47 30.64
CA GLN A 696 38.52 -20.78 30.12
C GLN A 696 37.47 -21.39 29.21
N SER A 697 36.18 -21.28 29.53
CA SER A 697 35.06 -21.75 28.70
C SER A 697 35.00 -21.02 27.39
N ALA A 698 35.13 -19.67 27.40
CA ALA A 698 35.17 -18.86 26.18
C ALA A 698 36.36 -19.24 25.30
N ARG A 699 37.55 -19.37 25.87
CA ARG A 699 38.75 -19.77 25.16
C ARG A 699 38.60 -21.17 24.53
N SER A 700 38.17 -22.17 25.29
CA SER A 700 37.96 -23.54 24.80
C SER A 700 36.86 -23.62 23.71
N ARG A 701 35.91 -22.70 23.71
CA ARG A 701 34.89 -22.59 22.65
C ARG A 701 35.51 -22.06 21.37
N LEU A 702 36.38 -21.04 21.48
CA LEU A 702 37.09 -20.48 20.33
C LEU A 702 38.10 -21.47 19.77
N ASP A 703 38.88 -22.15 20.65
CA ASP A 703 39.83 -23.20 20.25
C ASP A 703 39.11 -24.28 19.39
N ARG A 704 37.95 -24.76 19.83
CA ARG A 704 37.16 -25.75 19.07
C ARG A 704 36.66 -25.22 17.74
N LEU A 705 36.24 -23.93 17.71
CA LEU A 705 35.77 -23.30 16.48
C LEU A 705 36.88 -23.12 15.45
N LEU A 706 38.11 -22.92 15.91
CA LEU A 706 39.29 -22.69 15.06
C LEU A 706 39.96 -23.97 14.54
N LEU A 707 39.59 -25.14 15.07
CA LEU A 707 40.15 -26.44 14.61
C LEU A 707 39.93 -26.67 13.10
N ASP A 708 38.87 -26.14 12.54
CA ASP A 708 38.52 -26.34 11.13
C ASP A 708 39.20 -25.33 10.17
N TYR A 709 40.06 -24.44 10.69
CA TYR A 709 40.68 -23.37 9.90
C TYR A 709 42.21 -23.47 9.93
N PRO A 710 42.91 -23.45 8.79
CA PRO A 710 44.35 -23.70 8.69
C PRO A 710 45.23 -22.49 9.03
N ALA A 711 44.69 -21.33 9.35
CA ALA A 711 45.46 -20.13 9.63
C ALA A 711 45.99 -20.06 11.09
N ASP A 712 47.07 -19.29 11.30
CA ASP A 712 47.59 -19.03 12.64
C ASP A 712 46.76 -17.93 13.31
N TYR A 713 46.01 -18.31 14.34
CA TYR A 713 45.12 -17.43 15.10
C TYR A 713 45.63 -17.09 16.49
N GLN A 714 45.62 -15.82 16.82
CA GLN A 714 45.82 -15.37 18.19
C GLN A 714 44.46 -15.22 18.89
N ILE A 715 44.16 -16.03 19.89
CA ILE A 715 42.95 -15.92 20.69
C ILE A 715 43.15 -14.89 21.80
N LYS A 716 42.26 -13.88 21.86
CA LYS A 716 42.25 -12.85 22.89
C LYS A 716 40.86 -12.80 23.57
N VAL A 717 40.83 -13.09 24.88
CA VAL A 717 39.59 -12.96 25.68
C VAL A 717 39.86 -11.86 26.70
N ILE A 718 39.06 -10.79 26.65
CA ILE A 718 39.22 -9.61 27.51
C ILE A 718 37.95 -9.30 28.30
N PRO A 719 38.06 -8.78 29.54
CA PRO A 719 36.91 -8.20 30.24
C PRO A 719 36.59 -6.82 29.70
N GLY A 720 35.30 -6.45 29.61
CA GLY A 720 34.89 -5.11 29.21
C GLY A 720 33.51 -4.76 29.75
N GLU A 721 33.36 -3.54 30.29
CA GLU A 721 32.05 -3.02 30.74
C GLU A 721 31.11 -2.78 29.56
N ASP A 722 31.67 -2.26 28.46
CA ASP A 722 30.96 -2.05 27.18
C ASP A 722 31.70 -2.80 26.08
N GLU A 723 31.03 -3.77 25.49
CA GLU A 723 31.54 -4.60 24.39
C GLU A 723 31.95 -3.75 23.18
N PHE A 724 31.20 -2.69 22.88
CA PHE A 724 31.49 -1.80 21.78
C PHE A 724 32.82 -1.09 21.96
N THR A 725 33.04 -0.49 23.14
CA THR A 725 34.29 0.22 23.48
C THR A 725 35.49 -0.73 23.46
N ALA A 726 35.36 -1.90 24.07
CA ALA A 726 36.45 -2.88 24.10
C ALA A 726 36.85 -3.38 22.70
N ILE A 727 35.90 -3.62 21.80
CA ILE A 727 36.18 -4.02 20.41
C ILE A 727 36.80 -2.85 19.63
N LYS A 728 36.28 -1.64 19.81
CA LYS A 728 36.78 -0.44 19.13
C LYS A 728 38.23 -0.15 19.50
N ASP A 729 38.58 -0.14 20.78
CA ASP A 729 39.95 0.13 21.28
C ASP A 729 40.94 -0.95 20.76
N GLU A 730 40.53 -2.22 20.73
CA GLU A 730 41.35 -3.28 20.19
C GLU A 730 41.51 -3.14 18.66
N SER A 731 40.47 -2.69 17.98
CA SER A 731 40.47 -2.52 16.51
C SER A 731 41.48 -1.48 16.04
N ASP A 732 41.82 -0.50 16.87
CA ASP A 732 42.82 0.55 16.53
C ASP A 732 44.24 0.00 16.30
N GLN A 733 44.51 -1.21 16.76
CA GLN A 733 45.78 -1.93 16.51
C GLN A 733 45.75 -2.81 15.25
N HIS A 734 44.63 -2.83 14.53
CA HIS A 734 44.41 -3.71 13.39
C HIS A 734 44.01 -2.91 12.13
N ASP A 735 44.18 -3.53 10.96
CA ASP A 735 43.89 -2.89 9.65
C ASP A 735 42.49 -3.22 9.15
N LEU A 736 41.97 -4.37 9.56
CA LEU A 736 40.64 -4.85 9.19
C LEU A 736 39.89 -5.38 10.41
N LEU A 737 38.67 -4.98 10.59
CA LEU A 737 37.75 -5.49 11.61
C LEU A 737 36.62 -6.29 10.92
N ILE A 738 36.46 -7.55 11.31
CA ILE A 738 35.34 -8.40 10.89
C ILE A 738 34.43 -8.66 12.10
N VAL A 739 33.16 -8.33 11.95
CA VAL A 739 32.14 -8.53 12.99
C VAL A 739 30.94 -9.25 12.39
N HIS A 740 30.24 -10.04 13.17
CA HIS A 740 29.04 -10.72 12.71
C HIS A 740 27.77 -10.24 13.44
N ALA A 741 26.61 -10.52 12.81
CA ALA A 741 25.33 -10.27 13.45
C ALA A 741 25.20 -11.12 14.72
N PRO A 742 24.60 -10.58 15.83
CA PRO A 742 24.34 -11.39 17.01
C PRO A 742 23.33 -12.50 16.69
N ALA A 743 23.43 -13.61 17.40
CA ALA A 743 22.43 -14.67 17.36
C ALA A 743 21.17 -14.17 18.09
N ALA A 744 20.28 -13.46 17.37
CA ALA A 744 19.07 -12.87 17.92
C ALA A 744 17.95 -13.91 18.10
N GLY A 745 17.23 -13.84 19.20
CA GLY A 745 15.99 -14.57 19.42
C GLY A 745 14.90 -14.14 18.43
N LEU A 746 13.84 -14.93 18.33
CA LEU A 746 12.73 -14.78 17.35
C LEU A 746 12.04 -13.39 17.30
N LEU A 747 12.24 -12.53 18.31
CA LEU A 747 11.58 -11.22 18.45
C LEU A 747 12.46 -10.00 18.08
N GLU A 748 13.79 -10.16 17.95
CA GLU A 748 14.72 -9.09 17.60
C GLU A 748 15.38 -9.32 16.25
N GLN A 749 14.65 -9.21 15.18
CA GLN A 749 15.20 -9.21 13.80
C GLN A 749 15.75 -7.82 13.44
N ARG A 750 16.85 -7.40 14.09
CA ARG A 750 17.63 -6.25 13.64
C ARG A 750 18.64 -6.70 12.58
N LEU A 751 19.05 -5.77 11.71
CA LEU A 751 19.92 -6.05 10.56
C LEU A 751 21.20 -6.80 10.95
N PHE A 752 22.07 -6.13 11.70
CA PHE A 752 23.34 -6.65 12.23
C PHE A 752 23.47 -6.43 13.74
N GLY A 753 22.44 -5.86 14.40
CA GLY A 753 22.50 -5.40 15.79
C GLY A 753 23.16 -4.03 15.96
N THR A 754 23.06 -3.48 17.19
CA THR A 754 23.54 -2.14 17.49
C THR A 754 25.06 -2.04 17.47
N ILE A 755 25.78 -3.05 17.98
CA ILE A 755 27.24 -3.04 18.10
C ILE A 755 27.95 -3.09 16.74
N PRO A 756 27.69 -4.04 15.82
CA PRO A 756 28.31 -4.04 14.49
C PRO A 756 28.07 -2.75 13.71
N GLN A 757 26.88 -2.19 13.78
CA GLN A 757 26.54 -0.95 13.09
C GLN A 757 27.26 0.27 13.69
N ARG A 758 27.38 0.35 15.01
CA ARG A 758 28.16 1.39 15.68
C ARG A 758 29.65 1.27 15.35
N LEU A 759 30.22 0.07 15.39
CA LEU A 759 31.61 -0.18 15.00
C LEU A 759 31.86 0.25 13.55
N ALA A 760 30.96 -0.12 12.62
CA ALA A 760 31.08 0.33 11.23
C ALA A 760 31.01 1.85 11.09
N ARG A 761 30.33 2.59 11.96
CA ARG A 761 30.28 4.06 11.94
C ARG A 761 31.54 4.69 12.51
N GLU A 762 32.01 4.21 13.65
CA GLU A 762 32.98 4.91 14.48
C GLU A 762 34.43 4.47 14.26
N CYS A 763 34.68 3.20 13.84
CA CYS A 763 36.05 2.72 13.61
C CYS A 763 36.71 3.40 12.42
N GLN A 764 38.03 3.60 12.53
CA GLN A 764 38.84 4.18 11.45
C GLN A 764 39.33 3.16 10.43
N GLN A 765 39.22 1.88 10.76
CA GLN A 765 39.62 0.74 9.93
C GLN A 765 38.49 0.34 8.96
N THR A 766 38.84 -0.44 7.94
CA THR A 766 37.83 -1.11 7.12
C THR A 766 37.06 -2.12 7.99
N VAL A 767 35.72 -2.05 7.93
CA VAL A 767 34.84 -2.93 8.71
C VAL A 767 34.02 -3.80 7.78
N ILE A 768 34.04 -5.10 8.01
CA ILE A 768 33.17 -6.09 7.32
C ILE A 768 32.17 -6.64 8.33
N MET A 769 30.90 -6.43 8.08
CA MET A 769 29.80 -7.01 8.86
C MET A 769 29.26 -8.22 8.11
N VAL A 770 29.22 -9.39 8.77
CA VAL A 770 28.79 -10.63 8.12
C VAL A 770 27.52 -11.22 8.73
N LYS A 771 26.75 -11.89 7.89
CA LYS A 771 25.55 -12.61 8.29
C LYS A 771 25.37 -13.84 7.41
N SER A 772 25.45 -15.03 8.01
CA SER A 772 25.28 -16.29 7.27
C SER A 772 23.83 -16.48 6.88
N HIS A 773 23.64 -17.06 5.71
CA HIS A 773 22.34 -17.53 5.23
C HIS A 773 21.86 -18.67 6.11
N ASN A 774 20.79 -18.41 6.86
CA ASN A 774 20.12 -19.43 7.67
C ASN A 774 18.65 -19.50 7.25
N PRO A 775 18.21 -20.55 6.56
CA PRO A 775 16.82 -20.68 6.20
C PRO A 775 15.98 -20.89 7.47
N VAL A 776 15.31 -19.82 7.93
CA VAL A 776 14.42 -19.82 9.12
C VAL A 776 13.24 -20.80 8.97
N GLY A 777 13.24 -21.60 7.92
CA GLY A 777 12.31 -22.70 7.70
C GLY A 777 12.68 -24.03 8.34
N THR A 778 13.94 -24.26 8.72
CA THR A 778 14.40 -25.60 9.12
C THR A 778 13.83 -26.05 10.46
N TRP A 779 13.59 -25.15 11.42
CA TRP A 779 13.00 -25.55 12.70
C TRP A 779 11.50 -25.91 12.57
N LEU A 780 10.72 -25.09 11.87
CA LEU A 780 9.28 -25.32 11.64
C LEU A 780 9.06 -26.53 10.72
N MET A 781 9.93 -26.71 9.71
CA MET A 781 9.88 -27.85 8.79
C MET A 781 10.33 -29.16 9.46
N ARG A 782 11.30 -29.12 10.38
CA ARG A 782 11.65 -30.27 11.23
C ARG A 782 10.52 -30.61 12.21
N TRP A 783 9.87 -29.62 12.76
CA TRP A 783 8.74 -29.82 13.67
C TRP A 783 7.48 -30.34 12.94
N LEU A 784 7.27 -29.93 11.68
CA LEU A 784 6.20 -30.42 10.80
C LEU A 784 6.53 -31.70 10.05
N GLY A 785 7.68 -32.33 10.27
CA GLY A 785 8.07 -33.60 9.64
C GLY A 785 8.34 -33.56 8.13
N ILE A 786 8.48 -32.36 7.54
CA ILE A 786 8.73 -32.18 6.10
C ILE A 786 10.25 -32.20 5.85
N ARG A 787 10.78 -33.34 5.44
CA ARG A 787 12.19 -33.47 4.98
C ARG A 787 12.36 -32.79 3.61
N LYS A 788 13.19 -31.75 3.54
CA LYS A 788 13.77 -31.26 2.29
C LYS A 788 15.16 -31.91 2.14
N ALA A 789 15.46 -32.35 0.93
CA ALA A 789 16.75 -33.00 0.59
C ALA A 789 17.92 -32.13 1.05
N GLU A 790 18.87 -32.72 1.71
CA GLU A 790 20.12 -32.10 2.15
C GLU A 790 20.91 -31.67 0.92
N ASN A 791 21.16 -30.39 0.75
CA ASN A 791 22.21 -29.93 -0.13
C ASN A 791 23.56 -30.31 0.49
N HIS A 792 24.30 -31.06 -0.24
CA HIS A 792 25.64 -31.51 0.09
C HIS A 792 26.53 -30.34 0.54
N ARG A 793 27.05 -30.44 1.75
CA ARG A 793 28.22 -29.68 2.17
C ARG A 793 29.41 -30.17 1.37
N ALA A 794 30.12 -29.24 0.77
CA ALA A 794 31.42 -29.49 0.17
C ALA A 794 32.39 -30.18 1.15
N GLY A 795 33.01 -31.27 0.76
CA GLY A 795 34.18 -31.83 1.44
C GLY A 795 34.09 -33.30 1.87
N GLU A 796 33.62 -34.21 1.01
CA GLU A 796 34.11 -35.61 1.07
C GLU A 796 34.65 -36.04 -0.28
N PRO A 797 35.90 -36.58 -0.31
CA PRO A 797 36.48 -37.06 -1.56
C PRO A 797 35.76 -38.34 -1.99
N ARG A 798 35.13 -38.30 -3.16
CA ARG A 798 34.62 -39.50 -3.81
C ARG A 798 35.77 -40.43 -4.16
N ASN A 799 35.93 -41.46 -3.38
CA ASN A 799 36.76 -42.62 -3.76
C ASN A 799 36.14 -43.31 -4.97
N LYS A 800 36.77 -43.18 -6.13
CA LYS A 800 36.47 -44.00 -7.29
C LYS A 800 36.98 -45.40 -7.02
N SER A 801 36.12 -46.36 -6.75
CA SER A 801 36.40 -47.79 -6.96
C SER A 801 35.77 -48.23 -8.27
N LEU A 802 36.62 -48.63 -9.15
CA LEU A 802 36.36 -49.42 -10.37
C LEU A 802 35.60 -50.71 -10.03
N GLY A 803 34.61 -51.04 -10.82
CA GLY A 803 33.96 -52.31 -10.97
C GLY A 803 32.85 -52.20 -12.00
#